data_23c72716fd3c7e4a00503a8def56be07
#
_entry.id   23c72716fd3c7e4a00503a8def56be07
#
_cell.length_a   1.000
_cell.length_b   1.000
_cell.length_c   1.000
_cell.angle_alpha   90.00
_cell.angle_beta   90.00
_cell.angle_gamma   90.00
#
_symmetry.space_group_name_H-M   'P 1'
#
loop_
_entity.id
_entity.type
_entity.pdbx_description
1 polymer ?
#
loop_
_entity_poly.entity_id
_entity_poly.type
_entity_poly.pdbx_seq_one_letter_code
_entity_poly.pdbx_strand_id
1 'polypeptide(L)'
;MLHGLDLLRQQYKKYAEQRGLHSSPSATITVLSERLCDPTQSRDNQRATVLSLKSLVRDHADQVSEHALVPLLNWIKTKSNEGDEETLRAAVECCLALCQATSDDPRTRARASQNMSRLLEEKDALLTLLTLLSLSHGFYTRFGALQLLVLLVEHRRLEVQDYVLTAPGGSSSVLQCLEAAPSSSTEIIRNEALLLLPQLVRDNADIQKIVAFEGAFERLLDIIVQEGRIEGGVVVQDALDGLEALLLQNVSNQNYFRETLSIPLLGPLLFYPPPIPPQAPEHARQEYATHQRAFLLQEWDEQKLTNAQILLRCIRHLIDGQGDGHKSNRLAMCKTGLAEALVQLSMASLAPPALKSDTLHVIAALLRGSREAQEMMSAMVITPVSVRPSTEPGDGLPPMELTWEAPQPAMLRLISMAVRGPIPSADTDMALRVRCAALQAVEALIEQNMDIRMTLWHAFVAAPTPDQTDNDSAGLLLNSVAHLPSTTLVASNKVPQHRFDPYQHLFAAIILGYILYGSETSKEFARRVCLNEEGRCVADARVPSATDDDEPATLVHVVVGNLAMALREHADAVRRERAAQISDSNTSADWNKVIVGYLTLLCVWLWQSPPSIADLLSESANLQVLIQPAAQTTGVDPLIQGLSAFVLGTAYEFNALQATSDQSDEVLTRQAMHPILH
;
A
#
# COMPACT_ATOMS: atom_id res chain seq x y z
N MET A 1 14.76 15.04 -53.04
CA MET A 1 15.22 15.74 -51.83
C MET A 1 16.67 16.24 -51.92
N LEU A 2 17.63 15.49 -52.39
CA LEU A 2 19.05 15.92 -52.46
C LEU A 2 19.28 17.13 -53.39
N HIS A 3 18.57 17.26 -54.51
CA HIS A 3 18.68 18.39 -55.46
C HIS A 3 18.19 19.72 -54.87
N GLY A 4 17.22 19.73 -53.95
CA GLY A 4 16.74 20.95 -53.28
C GLY A 4 17.73 21.51 -52.26
N LEU A 5 18.47 20.65 -51.59
CA LEU A 5 19.49 21.04 -50.63
C LEU A 5 20.74 21.66 -51.31
N ASP A 6 21.09 21.18 -52.50
CA ASP A 6 22.21 21.73 -53.24
C ASP A 6 21.87 23.10 -53.85
N LEU A 7 20.63 23.30 -54.29
CA LEU A 7 20.14 24.60 -54.77
C LEU A 7 20.11 25.65 -53.64
N LEU A 8 19.67 25.24 -52.44
CA LEU A 8 19.69 26.08 -51.26
C LEU A 8 21.12 26.43 -50.83
N ARG A 9 22.06 25.49 -50.87
CA ARG A 9 23.49 25.74 -50.63
C ARG A 9 24.07 26.72 -51.61
N GLN A 10 23.72 26.62 -52.90
CA GLN A 10 24.19 27.54 -53.93
C GLN A 10 23.59 28.95 -53.80
N GLN A 11 22.31 29.06 -53.52
CA GLN A 11 21.66 30.36 -53.25
C GLN A 11 22.22 31.01 -51.99
N TYR A 12 22.49 30.24 -50.98
CA TYR A 12 23.08 30.68 -49.72
C TYR A 12 24.51 31.18 -49.94
N LYS A 13 25.31 30.45 -50.72
CA LYS A 13 26.68 30.84 -51.08
C LYS A 13 26.70 32.17 -51.85
N LYS A 14 25.81 32.36 -52.85
CA LYS A 14 25.65 33.63 -53.59
C LYS A 14 25.24 34.79 -52.69
N TYR A 15 24.38 34.61 -51.72
CA TYR A 15 23.91 35.63 -50.78
C TYR A 15 25.00 36.05 -49.78
N ALA A 16 25.76 35.07 -49.25
CA ALA A 16 26.92 35.32 -48.41
C ALA A 16 28.07 36.06 -49.13
N GLU A 17 28.32 35.68 -50.37
CA GLU A 17 29.29 36.34 -51.21
C GLU A 17 28.92 37.83 -51.57
N GLN A 18 27.61 38.11 -51.74
CA GLN A 18 27.13 39.50 -52.05
C GLN A 18 27.23 40.42 -50.79
N ARG A 19 27.25 39.91 -49.55
CA ARG A 19 27.39 40.73 -48.34
C ARG A 19 28.79 40.73 -47.73
N GLY A 20 29.79 40.09 -48.37
CA GLY A 20 31.18 40.12 -47.89
C GLY A 20 31.38 39.42 -46.54
N LEU A 21 30.43 38.59 -46.12
CA LEU A 21 30.46 37.83 -44.87
C LEU A 21 31.28 36.57 -45.13
N HIS A 22 32.53 36.52 -44.68
CA HIS A 22 33.21 35.26 -44.40
C HIS A 22 32.39 34.56 -43.34
N SER A 23 31.66 33.53 -43.77
CA SER A 23 30.57 32.92 -43.06
C SER A 23 31.03 32.17 -41.81
N SER A 24 31.11 32.89 -40.69
CA SER A 24 31.04 32.17 -39.41
C SER A 24 29.65 31.57 -39.29
N PRO A 25 29.50 30.37 -38.70
CA PRO A 25 28.18 29.78 -38.47
C PRO A 25 27.21 30.73 -37.72
N SER A 26 27.74 31.54 -36.81
CA SER A 26 26.99 32.56 -36.09
C SER A 26 26.37 33.62 -37.01
N ALA A 27 27.14 34.20 -37.94
CA ALA A 27 26.62 35.17 -38.89
C ALA A 27 25.52 34.60 -39.80
N THR A 28 25.65 33.33 -40.17
CA THR A 28 24.65 32.60 -40.95
C THR A 28 23.34 32.46 -40.18
N ILE A 29 23.43 32.04 -38.90
CA ILE A 29 22.27 31.85 -38.02
C ILE A 29 21.57 33.19 -37.79
N THR A 30 22.32 34.27 -37.54
CA THR A 30 21.74 35.62 -37.36
C THR A 30 20.93 36.04 -38.58
N VAL A 31 21.47 35.89 -39.79
CA VAL A 31 20.75 36.22 -41.04
C VAL A 31 19.49 35.35 -41.22
N LEU A 32 19.54 34.05 -40.87
CA LEU A 32 18.38 33.17 -40.92
C LEU A 32 17.32 33.61 -39.90
N SER A 33 17.72 34.02 -38.70
CA SER A 33 16.81 34.52 -37.65
C SER A 33 16.13 35.85 -38.06
N GLU A 34 16.89 36.79 -38.65
CA GLU A 34 16.33 38.04 -39.20
C GLU A 34 15.30 37.76 -40.29
N ARG A 35 15.58 36.81 -41.21
CA ARG A 35 14.63 36.39 -42.25
C ARG A 35 13.36 35.78 -41.68
N LEU A 36 13.45 35.03 -40.57
CA LEU A 36 12.30 34.43 -39.91
C LEU A 36 11.38 35.51 -39.34
N CYS A 37 11.95 36.60 -38.85
CA CYS A 37 11.22 37.74 -38.29
C CYS A 37 10.61 38.66 -39.37
N ASP A 38 11.01 38.54 -40.62
CA ASP A 38 10.53 39.40 -41.70
C ASP A 38 9.17 38.91 -42.23
N PRO A 39 8.05 39.66 -42.00
CA PRO A 39 6.72 39.26 -42.41
C PRO A 39 6.53 39.28 -43.96
N THR A 40 7.44 39.90 -44.70
CA THR A 40 7.36 40.01 -46.18
C THR A 40 7.91 38.78 -46.91
N GLN A 41 8.55 37.87 -46.19
CA GLN A 41 9.13 36.65 -46.76
C GLN A 41 8.05 35.69 -47.28
N SER A 42 8.33 35.13 -48.47
CA SER A 42 7.46 34.08 -49.02
C SER A 42 7.46 32.83 -48.14
N ARG A 43 6.37 32.05 -48.21
CA ARG A 43 6.25 30.77 -47.47
C ARG A 43 7.41 29.82 -47.75
N ASP A 44 7.84 29.70 -48.99
CA ASP A 44 8.96 28.83 -49.35
C ASP A 44 10.28 29.28 -48.70
N ASN A 45 10.51 30.61 -48.62
CA ASN A 45 11.69 31.14 -47.94
C ASN A 45 11.64 30.91 -46.42
N GLN A 46 10.49 31.10 -45.81
CA GLN A 46 10.30 30.79 -44.37
C GLN A 46 10.55 29.31 -44.09
N ARG A 47 9.96 28.40 -44.90
CA ARG A 47 10.20 26.97 -44.83
C ARG A 47 11.67 26.61 -44.96
N ALA A 48 12.35 27.15 -45.99
CA ALA A 48 13.78 26.94 -46.20
C ALA A 48 14.61 27.43 -45.01
N THR A 49 14.21 28.54 -44.37
CA THR A 49 14.87 29.11 -43.20
C THR A 49 14.73 28.22 -41.99
N VAL A 50 13.50 27.74 -41.68
CA VAL A 50 13.25 26.84 -40.53
C VAL A 50 14.01 25.51 -40.70
N LEU A 51 13.97 24.91 -41.91
CA LEU A 51 14.69 23.66 -42.16
C LEU A 51 16.21 23.84 -42.08
N SER A 52 16.75 25.01 -42.50
CA SER A 52 18.18 25.33 -42.36
C SER A 52 18.58 25.48 -40.89
N LEU A 53 17.78 26.20 -40.08
CA LEU A 53 18.00 26.33 -38.66
C LEU A 53 17.96 24.95 -37.96
N LYS A 54 16.95 24.11 -38.27
CA LYS A 54 16.86 22.75 -37.73
C LYS A 54 18.10 21.92 -38.06
N SER A 55 18.65 22.03 -39.26
CA SER A 55 19.88 21.29 -39.61
C SER A 55 21.12 21.79 -38.85
N LEU A 56 21.16 23.08 -38.50
CA LEU A 56 22.26 23.70 -37.76
C LEU A 56 22.23 23.40 -36.24
N VAL A 57 21.08 23.05 -35.70
CA VAL A 57 20.97 22.69 -34.26
C VAL A 57 21.95 21.58 -33.90
N ARG A 58 22.14 20.59 -34.77
CA ARG A 58 23.00 19.43 -34.51
C ARG A 58 24.45 19.82 -34.21
N ASP A 59 25.01 20.75 -34.99
CA ASP A 59 26.43 21.09 -34.94
C ASP A 59 26.70 22.44 -34.26
N HIS A 60 25.71 23.34 -34.19
CA HIS A 60 25.82 24.70 -33.70
C HIS A 60 24.71 25.08 -32.71
N ALA A 61 24.34 24.18 -31.80
CA ALA A 61 23.22 24.37 -30.89
C ALA A 61 23.32 25.65 -30.03
N ASP A 62 24.55 26.05 -29.61
CA ASP A 62 24.75 27.23 -28.77
C ASP A 62 24.40 28.53 -29.56
N GLN A 63 24.85 28.65 -30.79
CA GLN A 63 24.56 29.83 -31.64
C GLN A 63 23.09 29.86 -32.06
N VAL A 64 22.48 28.71 -32.38
CA VAL A 64 21.03 28.62 -32.68
C VAL A 64 20.19 28.96 -31.46
N SER A 65 20.60 28.52 -30.26
CA SER A 65 19.95 28.92 -29.01
C SER A 65 19.98 30.43 -28.80
N GLU A 66 21.14 31.04 -29.01
CA GLU A 66 21.34 32.47 -28.76
C GLU A 66 20.52 33.35 -29.69
N HIS A 67 20.51 33.03 -30.98
CA HIS A 67 19.98 33.93 -32.03
C HIS A 67 18.61 33.52 -32.58
N ALA A 68 18.23 32.23 -32.55
CA ALA A 68 17.06 31.73 -33.27
C ALA A 68 15.93 31.18 -32.39
N LEU A 69 16.15 30.87 -31.10
CA LEU A 69 15.12 30.25 -30.25
C LEU A 69 13.86 31.13 -30.13
N VAL A 70 14.02 32.40 -29.74
CA VAL A 70 12.90 33.34 -29.56
C VAL A 70 12.25 33.68 -30.92
N PRO A 71 13.00 33.98 -32.00
CA PRO A 71 12.45 34.10 -33.35
C PRO A 71 11.63 32.89 -33.82
N LEU A 72 12.07 31.65 -33.55
CA LEU A 72 11.32 30.44 -33.88
C LEU A 72 9.99 30.37 -33.10
N LEU A 73 10.01 30.67 -31.81
CA LEU A 73 8.80 30.68 -30.99
C LEU A 73 7.78 31.72 -31.48
N ASN A 74 8.24 32.92 -31.75
CA ASN A 74 7.40 33.99 -32.29
C ASN A 74 6.84 33.67 -33.69
N TRP A 75 7.63 32.98 -34.52
CA TRP A 75 7.15 32.47 -35.79
C TRP A 75 6.07 31.41 -35.61
N ILE A 76 6.26 30.41 -34.69
CA ILE A 76 5.25 29.41 -34.35
C ILE A 76 3.96 30.09 -33.91
N LYS A 77 4.05 31.08 -33.00
CA LYS A 77 2.91 31.86 -32.51
C LYS A 77 2.11 32.53 -33.61
N THR A 78 2.78 33.13 -34.60
CA THR A 78 2.10 33.86 -35.68
C THR A 78 1.58 32.95 -36.78
N LYS A 79 2.18 31.78 -36.99
CA LYS A 79 1.93 30.91 -38.16
C LYS A 79 1.20 29.61 -37.79
N SER A 80 0.92 29.35 -36.53
CA SER A 80 0.22 28.13 -36.07
C SER A 80 -1.09 27.84 -36.80
N ASN A 81 -1.80 28.89 -37.26
CA ASN A 81 -3.09 28.77 -37.92
C ASN A 81 -3.04 28.85 -39.44
N GLU A 82 -1.86 29.01 -40.06
CA GLU A 82 -1.73 29.25 -41.50
C GLU A 82 -1.61 27.99 -42.38
N GLY A 83 -1.66 26.79 -41.80
CA GLY A 83 -1.79 25.52 -42.56
C GLY A 83 -0.50 24.94 -43.17
N ASP A 84 0.69 25.47 -42.88
CA ASP A 84 1.98 24.84 -43.26
C ASP A 84 2.48 23.93 -42.12
N GLU A 85 1.82 22.79 -41.97
CA GLU A 85 2.05 21.84 -40.90
C GLU A 85 3.48 21.25 -40.91
N GLU A 86 4.09 21.08 -42.08
CA GLU A 86 5.45 20.53 -42.19
C GLU A 86 6.50 21.50 -41.65
N THR A 87 6.34 22.79 -41.93
CA THR A 87 7.23 23.82 -41.40
C THR A 87 7.00 24.07 -39.93
N LEU A 88 5.73 24.05 -39.48
CA LEU A 88 5.37 24.16 -38.07
C LEU A 88 5.98 23.02 -37.25
N ARG A 89 5.83 21.78 -37.70
CA ARG A 89 6.50 20.61 -37.14
C ARG A 89 8.01 20.83 -37.00
N ALA A 90 8.67 21.26 -38.07
CA ALA A 90 10.13 21.46 -38.08
C ALA A 90 10.57 22.53 -37.07
N ALA A 91 9.77 23.59 -36.88
CA ALA A 91 10.04 24.65 -35.91
C ALA A 91 9.87 24.14 -34.47
N VAL A 92 8.81 23.38 -34.19
CA VAL A 92 8.58 22.75 -32.85
C VAL A 92 9.69 21.75 -32.51
N GLU A 93 10.07 20.88 -33.47
CA GLU A 93 11.19 19.93 -33.30
C GLU A 93 12.53 20.65 -33.06
N CYS A 94 12.73 21.82 -33.67
CA CYS A 94 13.91 22.64 -33.43
C CYS A 94 13.92 23.19 -31.98
N CYS A 95 12.82 23.77 -31.52
CA CYS A 95 12.70 24.25 -30.14
C CYS A 95 12.89 23.09 -29.12
N LEU A 96 12.29 21.94 -29.39
CA LEU A 96 12.44 20.74 -28.54
C LEU A 96 13.91 20.30 -28.45
N ALA A 97 14.60 20.20 -29.58
CA ALA A 97 16.01 19.80 -29.60
C ALA A 97 16.95 20.81 -28.90
N LEU A 98 16.60 22.09 -28.87
CA LEU A 98 17.34 23.11 -28.13
C LEU A 98 17.08 23.03 -26.59
N CYS A 99 15.93 22.52 -26.15
CA CYS A 99 15.54 22.37 -24.76
C CYS A 99 15.90 21.01 -24.18
N GLN A 100 16.23 20.01 -25.00
CA GLN A 100 16.68 18.71 -24.56
C GLN A 100 18.18 18.67 -24.28
N ALA A 101 18.57 18.07 -23.15
CA ALA A 101 19.96 17.73 -22.88
C ALA A 101 20.27 16.38 -23.54
N THR A 102 20.97 16.39 -24.67
CA THR A 102 21.30 15.20 -25.47
C THR A 102 22.43 14.35 -24.87
N SER A 103 23.12 14.84 -23.85
CA SER A 103 24.21 14.16 -23.17
C SER A 103 24.28 14.57 -21.70
N ASP A 104 24.96 13.76 -20.88
CA ASP A 104 25.24 14.06 -19.47
C ASP A 104 26.27 15.20 -19.26
N ASP A 105 26.73 15.81 -20.34
CA ASP A 105 27.64 16.95 -20.28
C ASP A 105 26.96 18.15 -19.57
N PRO A 106 27.61 18.73 -18.56
CA PRO A 106 27.08 19.86 -17.80
C PRO A 106 26.76 21.09 -18.69
N ARG A 107 27.49 21.29 -19.81
CA ARG A 107 27.25 22.39 -20.72
C ARG A 107 25.94 22.23 -21.48
N THR A 108 25.63 21.05 -21.97
CA THR A 108 24.36 20.77 -22.68
C THR A 108 23.16 20.90 -21.74
N ARG A 109 23.29 20.45 -20.49
CA ARG A 109 22.26 20.66 -19.47
C ARG A 109 22.05 22.13 -19.12
N ALA A 110 23.11 22.89 -18.92
CA ALA A 110 23.02 24.31 -18.62
C ALA A 110 22.38 25.09 -19.77
N ARG A 111 22.72 24.77 -21.02
CA ARG A 111 22.08 25.36 -22.21
C ARG A 111 20.59 25.02 -22.28
N ALA A 112 20.22 23.76 -22.13
CA ALA A 112 18.82 23.33 -22.13
C ALA A 112 18.01 24.07 -21.07
N SER A 113 18.53 24.15 -19.84
CA SER A 113 17.92 24.89 -18.74
C SER A 113 17.75 26.38 -19.06
N GLN A 114 18.77 27.02 -19.62
CA GLN A 114 18.70 28.43 -20.02
C GLN A 114 17.65 28.64 -21.12
N ASN A 115 17.59 27.74 -22.11
CA ASN A 115 16.62 27.81 -23.20
C ASN A 115 15.18 27.67 -22.70
N MET A 116 14.91 26.71 -21.79
CA MET A 116 13.61 26.57 -21.17
C MET A 116 13.20 27.80 -20.38
N SER A 117 14.14 28.44 -19.64
CA SER A 117 13.88 29.72 -18.96
C SER A 117 13.51 30.81 -19.93
N ARG A 118 14.27 30.95 -21.02
CA ARG A 118 13.99 31.98 -22.07
C ARG A 118 12.65 31.76 -22.78
N LEU A 119 12.24 30.49 -23.01
CA LEU A 119 10.90 30.17 -23.53
C LEU A 119 9.80 30.61 -22.59
N LEU A 120 9.95 30.36 -21.27
CA LEU A 120 8.94 30.74 -20.26
C LEU A 120 8.86 32.26 -20.05
N GLU A 121 9.94 33.01 -20.29
CA GLU A 121 9.97 34.48 -20.23
C GLU A 121 9.21 35.13 -21.40
N GLU A 122 9.04 34.40 -22.52
CA GLU A 122 8.33 34.93 -23.67
C GLU A 122 6.82 34.93 -23.46
N LYS A 123 6.22 36.10 -23.77
CA LYS A 123 4.78 36.28 -23.63
C LYS A 123 4.01 35.29 -24.52
N ASP A 124 3.01 34.63 -23.92
CA ASP A 124 2.12 33.67 -24.58
C ASP A 124 2.80 32.41 -25.12
N ALA A 125 4.04 32.10 -24.72
CA ALA A 125 4.75 30.90 -25.15
C ALA A 125 3.98 29.63 -24.78
N LEU A 126 3.56 29.52 -23.52
CA LEU A 126 2.76 28.39 -23.00
C LEU A 126 1.39 28.31 -23.69
N LEU A 127 0.72 29.44 -23.94
CA LEU A 127 -0.55 29.45 -24.69
C LEU A 127 -0.35 28.90 -26.10
N THR A 128 0.73 29.30 -26.75
CA THR A 128 1.08 28.79 -28.08
C THR A 128 1.24 27.27 -28.06
N LEU A 129 1.99 26.71 -27.08
CA LEU A 129 2.18 25.26 -26.95
C LEU A 129 0.86 24.55 -26.66
N LEU A 130 0.01 25.08 -25.77
CA LEU A 130 -1.31 24.53 -25.50
C LEU A 130 -2.24 24.54 -26.71
N THR A 131 -2.20 25.59 -27.55
CA THR A 131 -3.00 25.62 -28.77
C THR A 131 -2.55 24.60 -29.80
N LEU A 132 -1.24 24.26 -29.82
CA LEU A 132 -0.69 23.22 -30.71
C LEU A 132 -1.17 21.81 -30.36
N LEU A 133 -1.74 21.58 -29.16
CA LEU A 133 -2.32 20.29 -28.77
C LEU A 133 -3.64 20.00 -29.46
N SER A 134 -4.27 21.02 -30.08
CA SER A 134 -5.57 20.87 -30.75
C SER A 134 -5.53 19.81 -31.85
N LEU A 135 -6.68 19.14 -32.06
CA LEU A 135 -6.89 18.15 -33.13
C LEU A 135 -6.71 18.74 -34.56
N SER A 136 -6.69 20.08 -34.72
CA SER A 136 -6.43 20.74 -35.98
C SER A 136 -4.99 20.58 -36.46
N HIS A 137 -4.07 20.23 -35.55
CA HIS A 137 -2.65 20.03 -35.87
C HIS A 137 -2.30 18.56 -36.08
N GLY A 138 -1.26 18.33 -36.90
CA GLY A 138 -0.76 17.00 -37.20
C GLY A 138 -0.07 16.33 -35.99
N PHE A 139 0.03 15.03 -36.09
CA PHE A 139 0.61 14.19 -35.04
C PHE A 139 1.96 14.70 -34.50
N TYR A 140 2.92 14.96 -35.37
CA TYR A 140 4.28 15.34 -34.94
C TYR A 140 4.35 16.71 -34.27
N THR A 141 3.49 17.65 -34.67
CA THR A 141 3.40 18.96 -34.02
C THR A 141 2.84 18.82 -32.60
N ARG A 142 1.74 18.10 -32.44
CA ARG A 142 1.13 17.81 -31.14
C ARG A 142 2.10 17.07 -30.23
N PHE A 143 2.75 16.03 -30.72
CA PHE A 143 3.71 15.22 -29.97
C PHE A 143 4.91 16.07 -29.50
N GLY A 144 5.51 16.86 -30.40
CA GLY A 144 6.61 17.75 -30.03
C GLY A 144 6.20 18.84 -29.02
N ALA A 145 4.97 19.36 -29.13
CA ALA A 145 4.44 20.32 -28.16
C ALA A 145 4.23 19.69 -26.77
N LEU A 146 3.71 18.46 -26.69
CA LEU A 146 3.60 17.71 -25.44
C LEU A 146 4.96 17.47 -24.79
N GLN A 147 5.93 16.96 -25.57
CA GLN A 147 7.29 16.73 -25.05
C GLN A 147 7.94 18.01 -24.54
N LEU A 148 7.73 19.13 -25.23
CA LEU A 148 8.24 20.42 -24.78
C LEU A 148 7.56 20.88 -23.49
N LEU A 149 6.24 20.67 -23.35
CA LEU A 149 5.51 20.94 -22.11
C LEU A 149 6.01 20.08 -20.94
N VAL A 150 6.27 18.79 -21.14
CA VAL A 150 6.88 17.92 -20.12
C VAL A 150 8.20 18.52 -19.62
N LEU A 151 9.10 18.89 -20.53
CA LEU A 151 10.38 19.50 -20.15
C LEU A 151 10.20 20.82 -19.39
N LEU A 152 9.23 21.66 -19.78
CA LEU A 152 8.97 22.94 -19.12
C LEU A 152 8.36 22.73 -17.70
N VAL A 153 7.47 21.75 -17.53
CA VAL A 153 6.92 21.38 -16.22
C VAL A 153 8.04 20.85 -15.30
N GLU A 154 8.91 19.99 -15.80
CA GLU A 154 10.06 19.50 -15.04
C GLU A 154 11.01 20.63 -14.62
N HIS A 155 11.19 21.62 -15.48
CA HIS A 155 12.12 22.73 -15.26
C HIS A 155 11.58 23.77 -14.28
N ARG A 156 10.30 24.24 -14.47
CA ARG A 156 9.66 25.28 -13.66
C ARG A 156 8.18 24.97 -13.43
N ARG A 157 7.92 23.90 -12.69
CA ARG A 157 6.57 23.39 -12.44
C ARG A 157 5.56 24.45 -12.00
N LEU A 158 5.90 25.23 -10.99
CA LEU A 158 4.98 26.22 -10.42
C LEU A 158 4.55 27.27 -11.43
N GLU A 159 5.45 27.77 -12.27
CA GLU A 159 5.13 28.78 -13.30
C GLU A 159 4.20 28.20 -14.37
N VAL A 160 4.46 26.95 -14.79
CA VAL A 160 3.62 26.26 -15.79
C VAL A 160 2.25 25.94 -15.21
N GLN A 161 2.17 25.49 -13.97
CA GLN A 161 0.93 25.23 -13.27
C GLN A 161 0.07 26.49 -13.14
N ASP A 162 0.65 27.61 -12.68
CA ASP A 162 -0.05 28.89 -12.55
C ASP A 162 -0.58 29.38 -13.90
N TYR A 163 0.20 29.21 -14.94
CA TYR A 163 -0.23 29.57 -16.30
C TYR A 163 -1.39 28.69 -16.79
N VAL A 164 -1.30 27.38 -16.64
CA VAL A 164 -2.35 26.43 -17.06
C VAL A 164 -3.66 26.67 -16.31
N LEU A 165 -3.58 27.07 -15.02
CA LEU A 165 -4.72 27.46 -14.23
C LEU A 165 -5.44 28.71 -14.77
N THR A 166 -4.68 29.69 -15.21
CA THR A 166 -5.20 31.01 -15.61
C THR A 166 -5.51 31.12 -17.11
N ALA A 167 -4.89 30.27 -17.94
CA ALA A 167 -5.09 30.30 -19.39
C ALA A 167 -6.47 29.73 -19.77
N PRO A 168 -7.18 30.39 -20.70
CA PRO A 168 -8.45 29.86 -21.20
C PRO A 168 -8.25 28.46 -21.84
N GLY A 169 -8.92 27.46 -21.29
CA GLY A 169 -8.81 26.07 -21.79
C GLY A 169 -7.45 25.39 -21.56
N GLY A 170 -6.63 25.89 -20.63
CA GLY A 170 -5.29 25.35 -20.39
C GLY A 170 -5.30 23.87 -20.00
N SER A 171 -6.09 23.49 -18.99
CA SER A 171 -6.27 22.10 -18.57
C SER A 171 -7.01 21.25 -19.60
N SER A 172 -8.07 21.79 -20.21
CA SER A 172 -8.84 21.10 -21.24
C SER A 172 -8.01 20.70 -22.45
N SER A 173 -7.01 21.50 -22.84
CA SER A 173 -6.11 21.19 -23.95
C SER A 173 -5.29 19.91 -23.69
N VAL A 174 -4.83 19.72 -22.45
CA VAL A 174 -4.12 18.49 -22.05
C VAL A 174 -5.08 17.30 -21.99
N LEU A 175 -6.25 17.47 -21.36
CA LEU A 175 -7.26 16.42 -21.24
C LEU A 175 -7.80 15.94 -22.59
N GLN A 176 -7.88 16.82 -23.58
CA GLN A 176 -8.27 16.47 -24.96
C GLN A 176 -7.28 15.48 -25.60
N CYS A 177 -6.01 15.50 -25.20
CA CYS A 177 -5.02 14.53 -25.66
C CYS A 177 -5.25 13.12 -25.06
N LEU A 178 -6.00 12.97 -23.97
CA LEU A 178 -6.37 11.67 -23.37
C LEU A 178 -7.54 11.00 -24.09
N GLU A 179 -8.26 11.72 -24.94
CA GLU A 179 -9.41 11.15 -25.66
C GLU A 179 -8.94 10.09 -26.66
N ALA A 180 -9.51 8.90 -26.54
CA ALA A 180 -9.19 7.79 -27.42
C ALA A 180 -9.83 7.98 -28.79
N ALA A 181 -8.99 8.26 -29.80
CA ALA A 181 -9.40 8.03 -31.19
C ALA A 181 -8.71 6.76 -31.71
N PRO A 182 -9.36 5.95 -32.54
CA PRO A 182 -8.90 4.60 -32.90
C PRO A 182 -7.76 4.60 -33.94
N SER A 183 -6.66 5.31 -33.66
CA SER A 183 -5.48 5.28 -34.52
C SER A 183 -4.20 5.24 -33.69
N SER A 184 -3.20 4.52 -34.16
CA SER A 184 -1.89 4.38 -33.49
C SER A 184 -1.21 5.74 -33.20
N SER A 185 -1.47 6.75 -34.01
CA SER A 185 -0.91 8.09 -33.79
C SER A 185 -1.56 8.82 -32.61
N THR A 186 -2.86 8.59 -32.37
CA THR A 186 -3.57 9.16 -31.22
C THR A 186 -3.23 8.44 -29.93
N GLU A 187 -2.94 7.15 -29.98
CA GLU A 187 -2.45 6.38 -28.82
C GLU A 187 -1.10 6.92 -28.31
N ILE A 188 -0.18 7.25 -29.20
CA ILE A 188 1.11 7.84 -28.80
C ILE A 188 0.92 9.21 -28.13
N ILE A 189 0.02 10.06 -28.66
CA ILE A 189 -0.31 11.36 -28.05
C ILE A 189 -0.93 11.17 -26.68
N ARG A 190 -1.87 10.21 -26.55
CA ARG A 190 -2.50 9.87 -25.27
C ARG A 190 -1.46 9.42 -24.23
N ASN A 191 -0.55 8.53 -24.62
CA ASN A 191 0.47 8.01 -23.72
C ASN A 191 1.44 9.12 -23.27
N GLU A 192 1.82 10.04 -24.16
CA GLU A 192 2.64 11.20 -23.78
C GLU A 192 1.88 12.16 -22.84
N ALA A 193 0.57 12.35 -23.05
CA ALA A 193 -0.26 13.15 -22.16
C ALA A 193 -0.46 12.50 -20.77
N LEU A 194 -0.49 11.16 -20.68
CA LEU A 194 -0.49 10.43 -19.41
C LEU A 194 0.78 10.67 -18.59
N LEU A 195 1.94 10.81 -19.24
CA LEU A 195 3.19 11.15 -18.56
C LEU A 195 3.22 12.60 -18.07
N LEU A 196 2.59 13.52 -18.81
CA LEU A 196 2.51 14.93 -18.44
C LEU A 196 1.58 15.16 -17.25
N LEU A 197 0.43 14.50 -17.20
CA LEU A 197 -0.65 14.78 -16.25
C LEU A 197 -0.22 14.69 -14.77
N PRO A 198 0.42 13.63 -14.29
CA PRO A 198 0.83 13.54 -12.87
C PRO A 198 1.79 14.66 -12.48
N GLN A 199 2.70 15.04 -13.37
CA GLN A 199 3.67 16.11 -13.11
C GLN A 199 3.01 17.49 -13.09
N LEU A 200 2.02 17.71 -13.97
CA LEU A 200 1.27 18.96 -14.07
C LEU A 200 0.40 19.21 -12.83
N VAL A 201 -0.23 18.17 -12.26
CA VAL A 201 -1.16 18.33 -11.11
C VAL A 201 -0.47 18.20 -9.76
N ARG A 202 0.79 17.79 -9.73
CA ARG A 202 1.53 17.48 -8.50
C ARG A 202 1.62 18.68 -7.56
N ASP A 203 1.30 18.46 -6.29
CA ASP A 203 1.38 19.44 -5.20
C ASP A 203 0.56 20.74 -5.43
N ASN A 204 -0.47 20.69 -6.29
CA ASN A 204 -1.33 21.84 -6.58
C ASN A 204 -2.82 21.45 -6.55
N ALA A 205 -3.46 21.70 -5.41
CA ALA A 205 -4.83 21.31 -5.17
C ALA A 205 -5.85 21.98 -6.12
N ASP A 206 -5.58 23.18 -6.60
CA ASP A 206 -6.50 23.90 -7.48
C ASP A 206 -6.48 23.35 -8.91
N ILE A 207 -5.29 23.03 -9.42
CA ILE A 207 -5.18 22.38 -10.73
C ILE A 207 -5.76 20.96 -10.69
N GLN A 208 -5.52 20.21 -9.61
CA GLN A 208 -6.14 18.90 -9.39
C GLN A 208 -7.67 18.97 -9.46
N LYS A 209 -8.29 19.96 -8.81
CA LYS A 209 -9.75 20.15 -8.82
C LYS A 209 -10.27 20.47 -10.22
N ILE A 210 -9.67 21.44 -10.92
CA ILE A 210 -10.14 21.84 -12.24
C ILE A 210 -10.05 20.66 -13.20
N VAL A 211 -8.92 19.96 -13.22
CA VAL A 211 -8.69 18.78 -14.07
C VAL A 211 -9.69 17.66 -13.75
N ALA A 212 -9.99 17.41 -12.46
CA ALA A 212 -10.99 16.43 -12.08
C ALA A 212 -12.41 16.83 -12.55
N PHE A 213 -12.82 18.10 -12.36
CA PHE A 213 -14.12 18.61 -12.81
C PHE A 213 -14.28 18.62 -14.34
N GLU A 214 -13.19 18.71 -15.09
CA GLU A 214 -13.19 18.60 -16.55
C GLU A 214 -13.26 17.13 -17.04
N GLY A 215 -13.46 16.16 -16.14
CA GLY A 215 -13.72 14.76 -16.47
C GLY A 215 -12.46 13.90 -16.58
N ALA A 216 -11.38 14.24 -15.87
CA ALA A 216 -10.17 13.42 -15.89
C ALA A 216 -10.38 12.03 -15.31
N PHE A 217 -11.20 11.87 -14.26
CA PHE A 217 -11.47 10.57 -13.66
C PHE A 217 -12.11 9.59 -14.65
N GLU A 218 -13.11 10.05 -15.38
CA GLU A 218 -13.79 9.22 -16.39
C GLU A 218 -12.82 8.77 -17.48
N ARG A 219 -12.03 9.71 -18.04
CA ARG A 219 -11.06 9.40 -19.10
C ARG A 219 -9.98 8.42 -18.62
N LEU A 220 -9.43 8.62 -17.43
CA LEU A 220 -8.40 7.72 -16.89
C LEU A 220 -8.95 6.32 -16.61
N LEU A 221 -10.15 6.21 -16.02
CA LEU A 221 -10.80 4.92 -15.78
C LEU A 221 -11.15 4.21 -17.09
N ASP A 222 -11.62 4.93 -18.10
CA ASP A 222 -11.89 4.38 -19.43
C ASP A 222 -10.62 3.83 -20.09
N ILE A 223 -9.50 4.57 -20.01
CA ILE A 223 -8.20 4.10 -20.53
C ILE A 223 -7.79 2.81 -19.80
N ILE A 224 -7.86 2.78 -18.47
CA ILE A 224 -7.50 1.59 -17.68
C ILE A 224 -8.34 0.38 -18.09
N VAL A 225 -9.65 0.56 -18.30
CA VAL A 225 -10.54 -0.52 -18.72
C VAL A 225 -10.23 -1.00 -20.14
N GLN A 226 -10.00 -0.07 -21.08
CA GLN A 226 -9.72 -0.38 -22.48
C GLN A 226 -8.38 -1.08 -22.68
N GLU A 227 -7.38 -0.71 -21.88
CA GLU A 227 -6.02 -1.28 -21.94
C GLU A 227 -5.85 -2.57 -21.13
N GLY A 228 -6.94 -3.16 -20.60
CA GLY A 228 -6.93 -4.48 -19.94
C GLY A 228 -6.95 -4.43 -18.41
N ARG A 229 -7.37 -3.33 -17.81
CA ARG A 229 -7.45 -3.17 -16.34
C ARG A 229 -6.06 -3.37 -15.70
N ILE A 230 -5.98 -3.98 -14.49
CA ILE A 230 -4.68 -4.21 -13.85
C ILE A 230 -3.76 -5.20 -14.61
N GLU A 231 -4.25 -5.96 -15.60
CA GLU A 231 -3.43 -6.82 -16.47
C GLU A 231 -2.78 -6.05 -17.63
N GLY A 232 -3.15 -4.79 -17.84
CA GLY A 232 -2.56 -3.97 -18.88
C GLY A 232 -1.10 -3.60 -18.61
N GLY A 233 -0.42 -3.11 -19.67
CA GLY A 233 0.99 -2.73 -19.62
C GLY A 233 1.23 -1.37 -18.95
N VAL A 234 2.36 -0.74 -19.32
CA VAL A 234 2.81 0.57 -18.78
C VAL A 234 1.77 1.67 -18.96
N VAL A 235 0.94 1.63 -20.01
CA VAL A 235 -0.12 2.62 -20.22
C VAL A 235 -1.13 2.62 -19.06
N VAL A 236 -1.47 1.44 -18.55
CA VAL A 236 -2.35 1.34 -17.36
C VAL A 236 -1.65 1.88 -16.13
N GLN A 237 -0.37 1.61 -15.96
CA GLN A 237 0.42 2.17 -14.88
C GLN A 237 0.40 3.71 -14.91
N ASP A 238 0.70 4.33 -16.07
CA ASP A 238 0.71 5.78 -16.24
C ASP A 238 -0.68 6.40 -15.97
N ALA A 239 -1.75 5.72 -16.38
CA ALA A 239 -3.12 6.16 -16.10
C ALA A 239 -3.48 6.06 -14.60
N LEU A 240 -3.02 5.01 -13.92
CA LEU A 240 -3.18 4.85 -12.47
C LEU A 240 -2.35 5.88 -11.69
N ASP A 241 -1.13 6.19 -12.12
CA ASP A 241 -0.30 7.24 -11.54
C ASP A 241 -0.96 8.62 -11.70
N GLY A 242 -1.61 8.86 -12.84
CA GLY A 242 -2.45 10.05 -13.06
C GLY A 242 -3.63 10.13 -12.10
N LEU A 243 -4.32 9.01 -11.89
CA LEU A 243 -5.42 8.90 -10.93
C LEU A 243 -4.94 9.14 -9.49
N GLU A 244 -3.83 8.52 -9.09
CA GLU A 244 -3.21 8.72 -7.77
C GLU A 244 -2.85 10.19 -7.55
N ALA A 245 -2.22 10.84 -8.52
CA ALA A 245 -1.82 12.24 -8.44
C ALA A 245 -3.02 13.20 -8.24
N LEU A 246 -4.19 12.87 -8.82
CA LEU A 246 -5.42 13.66 -8.63
C LEU A 246 -6.06 13.44 -7.26
N LEU A 247 -5.90 12.26 -6.65
CA LEU A 247 -6.49 11.91 -5.35
C LEU A 247 -5.60 12.28 -4.17
N LEU A 248 -4.27 12.35 -4.40
CA LEU A 248 -3.27 12.54 -3.35
C LEU A 248 -3.49 13.88 -2.63
N GLN A 249 -3.73 13.82 -1.31
CA GLN A 249 -3.89 14.96 -0.42
C GLN A 249 -4.99 15.98 -0.84
N ASN A 250 -5.97 15.55 -1.63
CA ASN A 250 -7.06 16.41 -2.10
C ASN A 250 -8.44 15.85 -1.72
N VAL A 251 -8.92 16.22 -0.53
CA VAL A 251 -10.23 15.76 -0.01
C VAL A 251 -11.39 16.15 -0.93
N SER A 252 -11.31 17.30 -1.62
CA SER A 252 -12.34 17.71 -2.58
C SER A 252 -12.45 16.72 -3.74
N ASN A 253 -11.32 16.31 -4.32
CA ASN A 253 -11.29 15.33 -5.38
C ASN A 253 -11.70 13.94 -4.90
N GLN A 254 -11.30 13.54 -3.68
CA GLN A 254 -11.72 12.27 -3.08
C GLN A 254 -13.24 12.20 -2.88
N ASN A 255 -13.89 13.30 -2.50
CA ASN A 255 -15.34 13.38 -2.43
C ASN A 255 -15.99 13.38 -3.82
N TYR A 256 -15.44 14.14 -4.74
CA TYR A 256 -15.94 14.21 -6.11
C TYR A 256 -15.85 12.86 -6.83
N PHE A 257 -14.79 12.09 -6.59
CA PHE A 257 -14.65 10.72 -7.09
C PHE A 257 -15.78 9.79 -6.63
N ARG A 258 -16.26 9.93 -5.39
CA ARG A 258 -17.45 9.21 -4.91
C ARG A 258 -18.72 9.73 -5.58
N GLU A 259 -18.87 11.04 -5.70
CA GLU A 259 -20.06 11.69 -6.23
C GLU A 259 -20.28 11.40 -7.72
N THR A 260 -19.21 11.21 -8.47
CA THR A 260 -19.24 10.76 -9.88
C THR A 260 -19.43 9.24 -10.03
N LEU A 261 -19.73 8.53 -8.92
CA LEU A 261 -19.93 7.08 -8.92
C LEU A 261 -18.74 6.26 -9.44
N SER A 262 -17.53 6.76 -9.24
CA SER A 262 -16.29 6.09 -9.66
C SER A 262 -15.86 4.97 -8.70
N ILE A 263 -16.26 5.01 -7.41
CA ILE A 263 -15.95 3.94 -6.44
C ILE A 263 -16.43 2.55 -6.88
N PRO A 264 -17.67 2.36 -7.41
CA PRO A 264 -18.13 1.06 -7.89
C PRO A 264 -17.27 0.43 -8.98
N LEU A 265 -16.50 1.23 -9.72
CA LEU A 265 -15.65 0.74 -10.81
C LEU A 265 -14.34 0.10 -10.31
N LEU A 266 -13.91 0.39 -9.07
CA LEU A 266 -12.62 -0.06 -8.54
C LEU A 266 -12.54 -1.59 -8.36
N GLY A 267 -13.61 -2.23 -7.90
CA GLY A 267 -13.67 -3.70 -7.78
C GLY A 267 -13.50 -4.41 -9.12
N PRO A 268 -14.27 -4.06 -10.16
CA PRO A 268 -14.08 -4.56 -11.52
C PRO A 268 -12.67 -4.36 -12.10
N LEU A 269 -11.95 -3.29 -11.74
CA LEU A 269 -10.55 -3.13 -12.16
C LEU A 269 -9.63 -4.23 -11.62
N LEU A 270 -9.92 -4.76 -10.42
CA LEU A 270 -9.26 -5.92 -9.83
C LEU A 270 -9.78 -7.26 -10.38
N PHE A 271 -10.71 -7.28 -11.33
CA PHE A 271 -11.47 -8.44 -11.81
C PHE A 271 -12.43 -9.05 -10.78
N TYR A 272 -12.77 -8.32 -9.73
CA TYR A 272 -13.79 -8.76 -8.80
C TYR A 272 -15.19 -8.45 -9.36
N PRO A 273 -16.12 -9.44 -9.37
CA PRO A 273 -17.45 -9.22 -9.92
C PRO A 273 -18.26 -8.23 -9.08
N PRO A 274 -19.07 -7.36 -9.69
CA PRO A 274 -19.95 -6.46 -8.95
C PRO A 274 -20.99 -7.27 -8.15
N PRO A 275 -21.40 -6.78 -6.96
CA PRO A 275 -22.35 -7.51 -6.11
C PRO A 275 -23.69 -7.70 -6.81
N ILE A 276 -24.27 -8.89 -6.65
CA ILE A 276 -25.59 -9.23 -7.19
C ILE A 276 -26.68 -9.02 -6.13
N PRO A 277 -27.91 -8.71 -6.53
CA PRO A 277 -29.03 -8.62 -5.58
C PRO A 277 -29.25 -9.92 -4.81
N PRO A 278 -29.68 -9.88 -3.53
CA PRO A 278 -29.94 -11.08 -2.73
C PRO A 278 -30.98 -12.03 -3.34
N GLN A 279 -31.87 -11.50 -4.17
CA GLN A 279 -32.95 -12.24 -4.86
C GLN A 279 -32.56 -12.65 -6.27
N ALA A 280 -31.27 -12.55 -6.65
CA ALA A 280 -30.81 -12.97 -7.97
C ALA A 280 -31.13 -14.44 -8.24
N PRO A 281 -31.48 -14.80 -9.50
CA PRO A 281 -31.78 -16.17 -9.87
C PRO A 281 -30.54 -17.08 -9.71
N GLU A 282 -30.78 -18.38 -9.57
CA GLU A 282 -29.74 -19.36 -9.24
C GLU A 282 -28.56 -19.34 -10.24
N HIS A 283 -28.84 -19.22 -11.54
CA HIS A 283 -27.79 -19.14 -12.55
C HIS A 283 -26.87 -17.93 -12.35
N ALA A 284 -27.43 -16.76 -11.99
CA ALA A 284 -26.62 -15.55 -11.74
C ALA A 284 -25.76 -15.71 -10.46
N ARG A 285 -26.26 -16.41 -9.45
CA ARG A 285 -25.47 -16.74 -8.24
C ARG A 285 -24.33 -17.71 -8.55
N GLN A 286 -24.55 -18.70 -9.40
CA GLN A 286 -23.52 -19.64 -9.84
C GLN A 286 -22.47 -18.96 -10.71
N GLU A 287 -22.88 -18.07 -11.61
CA GLU A 287 -21.96 -17.25 -12.41
C GLU A 287 -21.11 -16.34 -11.53
N TYR A 288 -21.72 -15.65 -10.57
CA TYR A 288 -21.03 -14.81 -9.59
C TYR A 288 -19.99 -15.62 -8.80
N ALA A 289 -20.37 -16.78 -8.28
CA ALA A 289 -19.45 -17.66 -7.56
C ALA A 289 -18.30 -18.16 -8.45
N THR A 290 -18.55 -18.38 -9.74
CA THR A 290 -17.50 -18.76 -10.70
C THR A 290 -16.51 -17.62 -10.92
N HIS A 291 -16.99 -16.38 -11.06
CA HIS A 291 -16.13 -15.22 -11.19
C HIS A 291 -15.33 -14.94 -9.91
N GLN A 292 -15.94 -15.11 -8.73
CA GLN A 292 -15.19 -15.02 -7.45
C GLN A 292 -14.09 -16.08 -7.34
N ARG A 293 -14.35 -17.29 -7.80
CA ARG A 293 -13.30 -18.35 -7.83
C ARG A 293 -12.18 -18.00 -8.78
N ALA A 294 -12.50 -17.51 -9.99
CA ALA A 294 -11.50 -17.06 -10.94
C ALA A 294 -10.64 -15.92 -10.37
N PHE A 295 -11.26 -14.98 -9.66
CA PHE A 295 -10.56 -13.90 -8.97
C PHE A 295 -9.51 -14.40 -7.96
N LEU A 296 -9.82 -15.45 -7.20
CA LEU A 296 -8.89 -16.03 -6.22
C LEU A 296 -7.72 -16.78 -6.85
N LEU A 297 -7.89 -17.22 -8.10
CA LEU A 297 -6.93 -18.07 -8.81
C LEU A 297 -6.13 -17.32 -9.88
N GLN A 298 -6.27 -15.99 -9.96
CA GLN A 298 -5.55 -15.20 -10.94
C GLN A 298 -4.03 -15.24 -10.72
N GLU A 299 -3.28 -15.27 -11.81
CA GLU A 299 -1.82 -15.20 -11.82
C GLU A 299 -1.34 -13.76 -11.67
N TRP A 300 -0.13 -13.61 -11.14
CA TRP A 300 0.46 -12.30 -10.82
C TRP A 300 1.85 -12.20 -11.44
N ASP A 301 1.98 -11.43 -12.50
CA ASP A 301 3.26 -10.96 -13.01
C ASP A 301 3.67 -9.62 -12.34
N GLU A 302 4.87 -9.14 -12.63
CA GLU A 302 5.42 -7.92 -12.03
C GLU A 302 4.62 -6.66 -12.41
N GLN A 303 4.17 -6.56 -13.67
CA GLN A 303 3.41 -5.41 -14.13
C GLN A 303 2.02 -5.37 -13.50
N LYS A 304 1.31 -6.49 -13.47
CA LYS A 304 0.00 -6.60 -12.81
C LYS A 304 0.09 -6.31 -11.31
N LEU A 305 1.16 -6.79 -10.67
CA LEU A 305 1.42 -6.48 -9.26
C LEU A 305 1.61 -4.98 -9.04
N THR A 306 2.42 -4.33 -9.87
CA THR A 306 2.66 -2.88 -9.81
C THR A 306 1.34 -2.11 -9.99
N ASN A 307 0.56 -2.44 -11.01
CA ASN A 307 -0.73 -1.81 -11.27
C ASN A 307 -1.71 -1.97 -10.10
N ALA A 308 -1.80 -3.18 -9.53
CA ALA A 308 -2.65 -3.45 -8.37
C ALA A 308 -2.20 -2.66 -7.14
N GLN A 309 -0.90 -2.51 -6.90
CA GLN A 309 -0.38 -1.73 -5.79
C GLN A 309 -0.68 -0.23 -5.94
N ILE A 310 -0.58 0.34 -7.15
CA ILE A 310 -0.98 1.73 -7.39
C ILE A 310 -2.49 1.90 -7.14
N LEU A 311 -3.31 0.98 -7.64
CA LEU A 311 -4.75 1.00 -7.41
C LEU A 311 -5.10 0.93 -5.92
N LEU A 312 -4.40 0.08 -5.14
CA LEU A 312 -4.56 0.02 -3.69
C LEU A 312 -4.17 1.35 -3.00
N ARG A 313 -3.14 2.06 -3.49
CA ARG A 313 -2.81 3.40 -2.99
C ARG A 313 -3.91 4.41 -3.30
N CYS A 314 -4.48 4.38 -4.51
CA CYS A 314 -5.65 5.21 -4.86
C CYS A 314 -6.82 4.95 -3.91
N ILE A 315 -7.15 3.67 -3.66
CA ILE A 315 -8.20 3.27 -2.71
C ILE A 315 -7.88 3.82 -1.31
N ARG A 316 -6.64 3.71 -0.87
CA ARG A 316 -6.20 4.20 0.44
C ARG A 316 -6.37 5.72 0.57
N HIS A 317 -6.01 6.50 -0.45
CA HIS A 317 -6.21 7.95 -0.44
C HIS A 317 -7.69 8.35 -0.25
N LEU A 318 -8.62 7.56 -0.75
CA LEU A 318 -10.06 7.81 -0.59
C LEU A 318 -10.56 7.63 0.85
N ILE A 319 -9.89 6.81 1.68
CA ILE A 319 -10.37 6.40 3.01
C ILE A 319 -9.45 6.80 4.17
N ASP A 320 -8.21 7.21 3.90
CA ASP A 320 -7.22 7.52 4.92
C ASP A 320 -7.45 8.92 5.50
N GLY A 321 -8.30 9.01 6.51
CA GLY A 321 -8.65 10.25 7.20
C GLY A 321 -9.87 10.09 8.11
N GLN A 322 -10.12 11.11 8.94
CA GLN A 322 -11.19 11.11 9.96
C GLN A 322 -12.41 11.97 9.56
N GLY A 323 -12.34 12.69 8.44
CA GLY A 323 -13.42 13.57 7.97
C GLY A 323 -14.66 12.80 7.48
N ASP A 324 -15.81 13.45 7.44
CA ASP A 324 -17.08 12.86 7.02
C ASP A 324 -17.06 12.38 5.56
N GLY A 325 -16.26 13.01 4.71
CA GLY A 325 -16.02 12.55 3.35
C GLY A 325 -15.38 11.15 3.31
N HIS A 326 -14.35 10.92 4.12
CA HIS A 326 -13.70 9.62 4.22
C HIS A 326 -14.62 8.54 4.79
N LYS A 327 -15.46 8.89 5.79
CA LYS A 327 -16.50 7.97 6.30
C LYS A 327 -17.48 7.58 5.20
N SER A 328 -17.94 8.56 4.43
CA SER A 328 -18.85 8.31 3.29
C SER A 328 -18.21 7.46 2.21
N ASN A 329 -16.91 7.64 1.93
CA ASN A 329 -16.15 6.82 0.99
C ASN A 329 -16.04 5.37 1.49
N ARG A 330 -15.71 5.15 2.79
CA ARG A 330 -15.69 3.81 3.41
C ARG A 330 -17.03 3.10 3.26
N LEU A 331 -18.12 3.81 3.58
CA LEU A 331 -19.48 3.27 3.44
C LEU A 331 -19.82 2.92 1.99
N ALA A 332 -19.42 3.76 1.03
CA ALA A 332 -19.59 3.46 -0.39
C ALA A 332 -18.83 2.20 -0.80
N MET A 333 -17.59 2.02 -0.36
CA MET A 333 -16.80 0.81 -0.62
C MET A 333 -17.44 -0.46 -0.04
N CYS A 334 -18.01 -0.38 1.15
CA CYS A 334 -18.76 -1.49 1.75
C CYS A 334 -20.00 -1.87 0.90
N LYS A 335 -20.74 -0.88 0.42
CA LYS A 335 -21.98 -1.11 -0.35
C LYS A 335 -21.73 -1.61 -1.78
N THR A 336 -20.59 -1.31 -2.35
CA THR A 336 -20.26 -1.65 -3.75
C THR A 336 -19.51 -2.97 -3.91
N GLY A 337 -19.27 -3.71 -2.82
CA GLY A 337 -18.55 -4.98 -2.84
C GLY A 337 -17.02 -4.83 -2.89
N LEU A 338 -16.48 -3.62 -2.93
CA LEU A 338 -15.03 -3.40 -2.95
C LEU A 338 -14.36 -3.89 -1.65
N ALA A 339 -15.01 -3.68 -0.49
CA ALA A 339 -14.50 -4.18 0.77
C ALA A 339 -14.38 -5.71 0.80
N GLU A 340 -15.36 -6.42 0.22
CA GLU A 340 -15.31 -7.88 0.08
C GLU A 340 -14.17 -8.29 -0.87
N ALA A 341 -14.01 -7.60 -2.00
CA ALA A 341 -12.92 -7.83 -2.94
C ALA A 341 -11.53 -7.74 -2.27
N LEU A 342 -11.32 -6.70 -1.43
CA LEU A 342 -10.08 -6.53 -0.69
C LEU A 342 -9.84 -7.67 0.31
N VAL A 343 -10.86 -8.11 1.04
CA VAL A 343 -10.74 -9.25 1.97
C VAL A 343 -10.38 -10.52 1.21
N GLN A 344 -11.08 -10.82 0.12
CA GLN A 344 -10.79 -11.98 -0.71
C GLN A 344 -9.36 -11.93 -1.31
N LEU A 345 -8.92 -10.76 -1.78
CA LEU A 345 -7.57 -10.57 -2.32
C LEU A 345 -6.48 -10.81 -1.26
N SER A 346 -6.67 -10.30 -0.04
CA SER A 346 -5.71 -10.50 1.05
C SER A 346 -5.51 -11.97 1.42
N MET A 347 -6.55 -12.80 1.19
CA MET A 347 -6.59 -14.22 1.53
C MET A 347 -6.34 -15.14 0.33
N ALA A 348 -6.25 -14.61 -0.89
CA ALA A 348 -6.00 -15.39 -2.09
C ALA A 348 -4.65 -16.10 -2.03
N SER A 349 -4.64 -17.43 -2.22
CA SER A 349 -3.42 -18.24 -2.04
C SER A 349 -2.32 -17.87 -3.03
N LEU A 350 -2.66 -17.52 -4.27
CA LEU A 350 -1.72 -17.17 -5.33
C LEU A 350 -1.26 -15.71 -5.29
N ALA A 351 -1.91 -14.84 -4.50
CA ALA A 351 -1.50 -13.45 -4.39
C ALA A 351 -0.12 -13.32 -3.71
N PRO A 352 0.80 -12.52 -4.28
CA PRO A 352 2.11 -12.30 -3.69
C PRO A 352 2.03 -11.72 -2.26
N PRO A 353 2.97 -12.06 -1.36
CA PRO A 353 2.97 -11.56 0.01
C PRO A 353 2.98 -10.02 0.10
N ALA A 354 3.67 -9.33 -0.81
CA ALA A 354 3.67 -7.87 -0.87
C ALA A 354 2.25 -7.33 -1.10
N LEU A 355 1.52 -7.86 -2.06
CA LEU A 355 0.15 -7.47 -2.37
C LEU A 355 -0.79 -7.76 -1.19
N LYS A 356 -0.63 -8.90 -0.53
CA LYS A 356 -1.40 -9.24 0.70
C LYS A 356 -1.17 -8.22 1.79
N SER A 357 0.08 -7.85 2.03
CA SER A 357 0.45 -6.83 3.02
C SER A 357 -0.20 -5.48 2.71
N ASP A 358 -0.08 -5.00 1.46
CA ASP A 358 -0.66 -3.73 1.03
C ASP A 358 -2.19 -3.74 1.15
N THR A 359 -2.83 -4.84 0.73
CA THR A 359 -4.28 -5.03 0.85
C THR A 359 -4.74 -5.02 2.31
N LEU A 360 -4.02 -5.69 3.22
CA LEU A 360 -4.32 -5.70 4.66
C LEU A 360 -4.19 -4.31 5.29
N HIS A 361 -3.22 -3.50 4.86
CA HIS A 361 -3.12 -2.11 5.29
C HIS A 361 -4.31 -1.26 4.82
N VAL A 362 -4.81 -1.50 3.61
CA VAL A 362 -6.04 -0.85 3.11
C VAL A 362 -7.25 -1.30 3.92
N ILE A 363 -7.37 -2.59 4.25
CA ILE A 363 -8.43 -3.11 5.13
C ILE A 363 -8.35 -2.46 6.51
N ALA A 364 -7.16 -2.34 7.10
CA ALA A 364 -6.99 -1.66 8.38
C ALA A 364 -7.46 -0.20 8.32
N ALA A 365 -7.14 0.53 7.26
CA ALA A 365 -7.61 1.90 7.04
C ALA A 365 -9.14 1.96 6.84
N LEU A 366 -9.73 0.98 6.15
CA LEU A 366 -11.18 0.87 5.95
C LEU A 366 -11.94 0.67 7.28
N LEU A 367 -11.40 -0.20 8.14
CA LEU A 367 -12.05 -0.59 9.41
C LEU A 367 -11.88 0.47 10.51
N ARG A 368 -10.75 1.21 10.51
CA ARG A 368 -10.41 2.14 11.58
C ARG A 368 -11.41 3.25 11.73
N GLY A 369 -12.09 3.30 12.90
CA GLY A 369 -13.11 4.30 13.21
C GLY A 369 -14.38 4.22 12.34
N SER A 370 -14.66 3.09 11.70
CA SER A 370 -15.88 2.85 10.90
C SER A 370 -16.64 1.64 11.42
N ARG A 371 -17.67 1.89 12.23
CA ARG A 371 -18.49 0.82 12.81
C ARG A 371 -19.19 -0.03 11.73
N GLU A 372 -19.67 0.61 10.67
CA GLU A 372 -20.34 -0.08 9.56
C GLU A 372 -19.40 -1.06 8.85
N ALA A 373 -18.16 -0.66 8.60
CA ALA A 373 -17.16 -1.53 7.99
C ALA A 373 -16.76 -2.68 8.93
N GLN A 374 -16.64 -2.42 10.22
CA GLN A 374 -16.36 -3.44 11.23
C GLN A 374 -17.50 -4.46 11.34
N GLU A 375 -18.75 -4.02 11.36
CA GLU A 375 -19.94 -4.88 11.41
C GLU A 375 -20.04 -5.74 10.13
N MET A 376 -19.80 -5.14 8.94
CA MET A 376 -19.75 -5.87 7.69
C MET A 376 -18.67 -6.96 7.70
N MET A 377 -17.46 -6.64 8.15
CA MET A 377 -16.36 -7.60 8.26
C MET A 377 -16.70 -8.75 9.21
N SER A 378 -17.33 -8.45 10.35
CA SER A 378 -17.72 -9.46 11.33
C SER A 378 -18.79 -10.42 10.80
N ALA A 379 -19.69 -9.94 9.95
CA ALA A 379 -20.72 -10.74 9.30
C ALA A 379 -20.25 -11.49 8.05
N MET A 380 -19.08 -11.12 7.50
CA MET A 380 -18.57 -11.70 6.28
C MET A 380 -18.08 -13.13 6.48
N VAL A 381 -18.52 -14.04 5.62
CA VAL A 381 -18.05 -15.43 5.54
C VAL A 381 -17.27 -15.62 4.26
N ILE A 382 -16.11 -16.25 4.36
CA ILE A 382 -15.22 -16.54 3.24
C ILE A 382 -14.94 -18.02 3.15
N THR A 383 -14.63 -18.49 1.94
CA THR A 383 -14.20 -19.87 1.70
C THR A 383 -12.74 -19.85 1.26
N PRO A 384 -11.79 -20.14 2.16
CA PRO A 384 -10.36 -20.12 1.82
C PRO A 384 -10.01 -21.22 0.82
N VAL A 385 -8.96 -20.98 0.04
CA VAL A 385 -8.40 -21.91 -0.93
C VAL A 385 -6.96 -22.20 -0.54
N SER A 386 -6.62 -23.48 -0.36
CA SER A 386 -5.25 -23.94 -0.19
C SER A 386 -4.73 -24.49 -1.51
N VAL A 387 -3.50 -24.11 -1.86
CA VAL A 387 -2.80 -24.65 -3.04
C VAL A 387 -1.73 -25.61 -2.53
N ARG A 388 -1.81 -26.90 -2.90
CA ARG A 388 -0.85 -27.92 -2.50
C ARG A 388 -0.26 -28.61 -3.73
N PRO A 389 1.02 -28.99 -3.71
CA PRO A 389 1.54 -29.84 -4.77
C PRO A 389 0.81 -31.20 -4.72
N SER A 390 0.38 -31.69 -5.87
CA SER A 390 -0.27 -33.01 -5.98
C SER A 390 0.66 -34.10 -5.49
N THR A 391 0.08 -35.07 -4.79
CA THR A 391 0.82 -36.26 -4.33
C THR A 391 0.93 -37.34 -5.41
N GLU A 392 0.34 -37.12 -6.60
CA GLU A 392 0.47 -38.08 -7.69
C GLU A 392 1.88 -38.05 -8.31
N PRO A 393 2.54 -39.23 -8.44
CA PRO A 393 3.85 -39.31 -9.05
C PRO A 393 3.76 -39.05 -10.57
N GLY A 394 4.31 -37.92 -11.00
CA GLY A 394 4.42 -37.52 -12.42
C GLY A 394 5.88 -37.26 -12.79
N ASP A 395 6.23 -37.44 -14.06
CA ASP A 395 7.60 -37.20 -14.61
C ASP A 395 7.96 -35.68 -14.73
N GLY A 396 7.47 -34.85 -13.84
CA GLY A 396 7.74 -33.39 -13.86
C GLY A 396 7.48 -32.74 -12.51
N LEU A 397 7.46 -31.39 -12.47
CA LEU A 397 6.98 -30.66 -11.30
C LEU A 397 5.54 -31.10 -11.02
N PRO A 398 5.20 -31.48 -9.77
CA PRO A 398 3.86 -31.95 -9.44
C PRO A 398 2.83 -30.86 -9.75
N PRO A 399 1.71 -31.21 -10.39
CA PRO A 399 0.63 -30.26 -10.62
C PRO A 399 0.12 -29.72 -9.28
N MET A 400 -0.29 -28.45 -9.25
CA MET A 400 -0.82 -27.82 -8.05
C MET A 400 -2.30 -28.18 -7.90
N GLU A 401 -2.66 -28.80 -6.80
CA GLU A 401 -4.05 -29.10 -6.45
C GLU A 401 -4.66 -28.00 -5.59
N LEU A 402 -5.89 -27.62 -5.94
CA LEU A 402 -6.67 -26.62 -5.22
C LEU A 402 -7.63 -27.33 -4.27
N THR A 403 -7.48 -27.06 -3.00
CA THR A 403 -8.40 -27.57 -1.98
C THR A 403 -9.20 -26.42 -1.39
N TRP A 404 -10.52 -26.50 -1.51
CA TRP A 404 -11.45 -25.55 -0.89
C TRP A 404 -11.67 -25.95 0.57
N GLU A 405 -11.38 -25.02 1.46
CA GLU A 405 -11.64 -25.22 2.90
C GLU A 405 -13.12 -24.93 3.22
N ALA A 406 -13.56 -25.29 4.43
CA ALA A 406 -14.89 -24.96 4.89
C ALA A 406 -15.09 -23.44 5.00
N PRO A 407 -16.30 -22.92 4.70
CA PRO A 407 -16.62 -21.51 4.92
C PRO A 407 -16.38 -21.12 6.38
N GLN A 408 -15.72 -19.98 6.60
CA GLN A 408 -15.40 -19.47 7.93
C GLN A 408 -15.54 -17.95 8.02
N PRO A 409 -15.77 -17.38 9.23
CA PRO A 409 -15.84 -15.94 9.41
C PRO A 409 -14.53 -15.25 9.02
N ALA A 410 -14.63 -14.18 8.22
CA ALA A 410 -13.47 -13.42 7.76
C ALA A 410 -12.62 -12.88 8.92
N MET A 411 -13.26 -12.47 10.02
CA MET A 411 -12.57 -11.98 11.21
C MET A 411 -11.65 -13.04 11.85
N LEU A 412 -12.06 -14.31 11.89
CA LEU A 412 -11.24 -15.40 12.43
C LEU A 412 -10.07 -15.71 11.48
N ARG A 413 -10.29 -15.59 10.17
CA ARG A 413 -9.22 -15.77 9.19
C ARG A 413 -8.16 -14.66 9.28
N LEU A 414 -8.55 -13.40 9.54
CA LEU A 414 -7.60 -12.31 9.80
C LEU A 414 -6.72 -12.62 11.02
N ILE A 415 -7.32 -13.12 12.11
CA ILE A 415 -6.59 -13.54 13.29
C ILE A 415 -5.62 -14.69 12.95
N SER A 416 -6.07 -15.68 12.18
CA SER A 416 -5.21 -16.78 11.74
C SER A 416 -4.03 -16.30 10.89
N MET A 417 -4.24 -15.33 10.01
CA MET A 417 -3.16 -14.73 9.21
C MET A 417 -2.13 -13.98 10.07
N ALA A 418 -2.57 -13.30 11.12
CA ALA A 418 -1.66 -12.64 12.05
C ALA A 418 -0.87 -13.65 12.90
N VAL A 419 -1.55 -14.69 13.44
CA VAL A 419 -0.97 -15.65 14.38
C VAL A 419 -0.07 -16.68 13.66
N ARG A 420 -0.53 -17.31 12.58
CA ARG A 420 0.22 -18.34 11.83
C ARG A 420 1.00 -17.78 10.64
N GLY A 421 0.53 -16.67 10.07
CA GLY A 421 1.08 -16.12 8.84
C GLY A 421 0.61 -16.86 7.57
N PRO A 422 1.09 -16.41 6.40
CA PRO A 422 0.94 -17.17 5.17
C PRO A 422 1.76 -18.45 5.24
N ILE A 423 1.36 -19.47 4.47
CA ILE A 423 2.12 -20.73 4.31
C ILE A 423 3.60 -20.38 4.08
N PRO A 424 4.55 -21.17 4.63
CA PRO A 424 5.97 -20.81 4.67
C PRO A 424 6.48 -20.35 3.30
N SER A 425 6.73 -19.06 3.16
CA SER A 425 7.47 -18.52 2.03
C SER A 425 8.96 -18.62 2.33
N ALA A 426 9.78 -18.73 1.31
CA ALA A 426 11.25 -18.71 1.47
C ALA A 426 11.72 -17.37 2.05
N ASP A 427 10.92 -16.30 1.92
CA ASP A 427 11.18 -14.96 2.46
C ASP A 427 10.47 -14.76 3.80
N THR A 428 11.23 -14.96 4.89
CA THR A 428 10.74 -14.82 6.27
C THR A 428 10.37 -13.36 6.62
N ASP A 429 11.06 -12.38 6.05
CA ASP A 429 10.81 -10.96 6.31
C ASP A 429 9.46 -10.52 5.71
N MET A 430 9.20 -10.93 4.47
CA MET A 430 7.94 -10.63 3.81
C MET A 430 6.75 -11.34 4.48
N ALA A 431 6.93 -12.57 4.95
CA ALA A 431 5.93 -13.29 5.72
C ALA A 431 5.59 -12.55 7.04
N LEU A 432 6.61 -12.00 7.71
CA LEU A 432 6.42 -11.20 8.92
C LEU A 432 5.66 -9.89 8.64
N ARG A 433 5.94 -9.21 7.52
CA ARG A 433 5.20 -8.01 7.10
C ARG A 433 3.71 -8.29 6.90
N VAL A 434 3.36 -9.41 6.27
CA VAL A 434 1.95 -9.82 6.14
C VAL A 434 1.29 -10.04 7.49
N ARG A 435 1.99 -10.69 8.44
CA ARG A 435 1.48 -10.91 9.81
C ARG A 435 1.26 -9.59 10.55
N CYS A 436 2.20 -8.64 10.46
CA CYS A 436 2.06 -7.31 11.05
C CYS A 436 0.90 -6.53 10.43
N ALA A 437 0.71 -6.60 9.12
CA ALA A 437 -0.42 -5.96 8.45
C ALA A 437 -1.77 -6.58 8.85
N ALA A 438 -1.83 -7.92 8.98
CA ALA A 438 -3.01 -8.61 9.49
C ALA A 438 -3.31 -8.23 10.96
N LEU A 439 -2.28 -8.11 11.80
CA LEU A 439 -2.42 -7.64 13.18
C LEU A 439 -3.02 -6.23 13.25
N GLN A 440 -2.58 -5.30 12.39
CA GLN A 440 -3.15 -3.96 12.31
C GLN A 440 -4.61 -3.97 11.84
N ALA A 441 -4.97 -4.89 10.92
CA ALA A 441 -6.35 -5.05 10.49
C ALA A 441 -7.24 -5.61 11.62
N VAL A 442 -6.74 -6.54 12.43
CA VAL A 442 -7.44 -7.05 13.63
C VAL A 442 -7.60 -5.93 14.67
N GLU A 443 -6.56 -5.15 14.94
CA GLU A 443 -6.65 -3.99 15.85
C GLU A 443 -7.77 -3.04 15.40
N ALA A 444 -7.75 -2.62 14.11
CA ALA A 444 -8.75 -1.72 13.55
C ALA A 444 -10.18 -2.30 13.58
N LEU A 445 -10.31 -3.63 13.45
CA LEU A 445 -11.59 -4.33 13.52
C LEU A 445 -12.25 -4.22 14.90
N ILE A 446 -11.45 -4.34 15.96
CA ILE A 446 -11.97 -4.38 17.36
C ILE A 446 -11.89 -3.02 18.05
N GLU A 447 -11.29 -2.01 17.41
CA GLU A 447 -11.12 -0.67 17.96
C GLU A 447 -12.50 -0.06 18.31
N GLN A 448 -12.70 0.28 19.59
CA GLN A 448 -13.94 0.89 20.12
C GLN A 448 -15.24 0.12 19.80
N ASN A 449 -15.15 -1.18 19.51
CA ASN A 449 -16.30 -2.02 19.19
C ASN A 449 -16.43 -3.20 20.15
N MET A 450 -17.25 -3.03 21.19
CA MET A 450 -17.46 -4.03 22.21
C MET A 450 -18.20 -5.27 21.66
N ASP A 451 -19.14 -5.07 20.75
CA ASP A 451 -19.96 -6.16 20.22
C ASP A 451 -19.07 -7.18 19.47
N ILE A 452 -18.10 -6.70 18.68
CA ILE A 452 -17.15 -7.57 18.00
C ILE A 452 -16.21 -8.27 18.98
N ARG A 453 -15.72 -7.55 20.02
CA ARG A 453 -14.88 -8.17 21.06
C ARG A 453 -15.61 -9.32 21.75
N MET A 454 -16.89 -9.13 22.09
CA MET A 454 -17.70 -10.17 22.70
C MET A 454 -18.00 -11.33 21.73
N THR A 455 -18.26 -11.01 20.46
CA THR A 455 -18.44 -12.04 19.42
C THR A 455 -17.19 -12.91 19.28
N LEU A 456 -15.99 -12.30 19.32
CA LEU A 456 -14.72 -13.04 19.30
C LEU A 456 -14.56 -13.91 20.54
N TRP A 457 -14.86 -13.39 21.75
CA TRP A 457 -14.83 -14.19 22.97
C TRP A 457 -15.74 -15.41 22.88
N HIS A 458 -16.98 -15.23 22.42
CA HIS A 458 -17.90 -16.36 22.23
C HIS A 458 -17.39 -17.37 21.21
N ALA A 459 -16.76 -16.90 20.13
CA ALA A 459 -16.15 -17.78 19.13
C ALA A 459 -14.97 -18.59 19.70
N PHE A 460 -14.13 -17.98 20.55
CA PHE A 460 -12.95 -18.64 21.12
C PHE A 460 -13.30 -19.71 22.17
N VAL A 461 -14.40 -19.55 22.92
CA VAL A 461 -14.84 -20.49 23.94
C VAL A 461 -15.90 -21.48 23.47
N ALA A 462 -16.37 -21.36 22.23
CA ALA A 462 -17.32 -22.30 21.65
C ALA A 462 -16.70 -23.69 21.58
N ALA A 463 -17.47 -24.69 22.04
CA ALA A 463 -17.02 -26.07 21.95
C ALA A 463 -16.79 -26.48 20.49
N PRO A 464 -15.68 -27.16 20.17
CA PRO A 464 -15.41 -27.62 18.81
C PRO A 464 -16.51 -28.55 18.33
N THR A 465 -17.03 -28.35 17.13
CA THR A 465 -17.96 -29.27 16.49
C THR A 465 -17.21 -30.55 16.07
N PRO A 466 -17.87 -31.73 16.03
CA PRO A 466 -17.21 -33.02 15.73
C PRO A 466 -16.46 -33.06 14.40
N ASP A 467 -16.81 -32.17 13.46
CA ASP A 467 -16.20 -32.07 12.12
C ASP A 467 -15.04 -31.07 12.06
N GLN A 468 -14.71 -30.36 13.16
CA GLN A 468 -13.62 -29.39 13.18
C GLN A 468 -12.29 -30.13 13.42
N THR A 469 -11.41 -30.04 12.43
CA THR A 469 -10.03 -30.51 12.53
C THR A 469 -9.19 -29.55 13.36
N ASP A 470 -8.00 -29.99 13.83
CA ASP A 470 -7.00 -29.18 14.59
C ASP A 470 -6.61 -27.82 13.96
N ASN A 471 -7.13 -27.52 12.79
CA ASN A 471 -6.93 -26.26 12.05
C ASN A 471 -8.01 -25.21 12.31
N ASP A 472 -8.86 -25.39 13.32
CA ASP A 472 -9.93 -24.43 13.60
C ASP A 472 -9.37 -23.06 14.00
N SER A 473 -9.72 -22.05 13.19
CA SER A 473 -9.31 -20.66 13.42
C SER A 473 -9.86 -20.09 14.74
N ALA A 474 -10.97 -20.62 15.25
CA ALA A 474 -11.61 -20.13 16.47
C ALA A 474 -10.78 -20.45 17.71
N GLY A 475 -10.31 -21.69 17.86
CA GLY A 475 -9.47 -22.12 18.99
C GLY A 475 -8.02 -21.65 18.90
N LEU A 476 -7.56 -21.23 17.72
CA LEU A 476 -6.16 -20.93 17.46
C LEU A 476 -5.56 -19.89 18.41
N LEU A 477 -6.28 -18.82 18.72
CA LEU A 477 -5.77 -17.75 19.57
C LEU A 477 -5.47 -18.24 20.98
N LEU A 478 -6.46 -18.87 21.62
CA LEU A 478 -6.31 -19.37 22.98
C LEU A 478 -5.30 -20.53 23.04
N ASN A 479 -5.31 -21.43 22.06
CA ASN A 479 -4.31 -22.50 21.98
C ASN A 479 -2.87 -21.95 21.83
N SER A 480 -2.68 -20.88 21.05
CA SER A 480 -1.36 -20.27 20.91
C SER A 480 -0.88 -19.54 22.16
N VAL A 481 -1.80 -19.07 23.00
CA VAL A 481 -1.47 -18.49 24.31
C VAL A 481 -1.28 -19.58 25.39
N ALA A 482 -2.08 -20.65 25.32
CA ALA A 482 -2.10 -21.69 26.35
C ALA A 482 -0.99 -22.76 26.20
N HIS A 483 -0.56 -23.04 24.97
CA HIS A 483 0.41 -24.12 24.74
C HIS A 483 1.75 -23.59 24.25
N LEU A 484 2.78 -23.81 25.04
CA LEU A 484 4.17 -23.62 24.60
C LEU A 484 4.82 -24.98 24.31
N PRO A 485 5.57 -25.12 23.20
CA PRO A 485 6.32 -26.34 22.94
C PRO A 485 7.48 -26.47 23.93
N SER A 486 7.50 -27.56 24.69
CA SER A 486 8.65 -27.90 25.55
C SER A 486 9.82 -28.43 24.68
N THR A 487 11.02 -27.85 24.83
CA THR A 487 12.23 -28.32 24.10
C THR A 487 12.63 -29.75 24.47
N THR A 488 12.25 -30.25 25.62
CA THR A 488 12.50 -31.64 26.04
C THR A 488 11.68 -32.66 25.26
N LEU A 489 10.49 -32.30 24.76
CA LEU A 489 9.68 -33.15 23.89
C LEU A 489 10.18 -33.14 22.43
N VAL A 490 10.75 -32.04 21.96
CA VAL A 490 11.34 -31.93 20.61
C VAL A 490 12.60 -32.80 20.49
N ALA A 491 13.39 -32.96 21.54
CA ALA A 491 14.58 -33.80 21.56
C ALA A 491 14.29 -35.32 21.47
N SER A 492 13.05 -35.76 21.71
CA SER A 492 12.68 -37.19 21.75
C SER A 492 12.32 -37.84 20.41
N ASN A 493 12.50 -37.18 19.27
CA ASN A 493 12.25 -37.66 17.89
C ASN A 493 10.85 -38.26 17.62
N LYS A 494 9.86 -38.00 18.45
CA LYS A 494 8.50 -38.55 18.33
C LYS A 494 7.45 -37.58 17.77
N VAL A 495 7.81 -36.33 17.57
CA VAL A 495 6.92 -35.33 16.97
C VAL A 495 7.56 -34.82 15.68
N PRO A 496 6.80 -34.69 14.55
CA PRO A 496 7.32 -34.02 13.35
C PRO A 496 7.84 -32.65 13.74
N GLN A 497 9.04 -32.30 13.28
CA GLN A 497 9.68 -31.01 13.57
C GLN A 497 8.82 -29.86 13.01
N HIS A 498 7.72 -29.52 13.66
CA HIS A 498 7.15 -28.19 13.53
C HIS A 498 8.16 -27.23 14.14
N ARG A 499 8.83 -26.50 13.26
CA ARG A 499 9.80 -25.48 13.65
C ARG A 499 9.09 -24.53 14.63
N PHE A 500 9.67 -24.31 15.81
CA PHE A 500 9.17 -23.37 16.82
C PHE A 500 9.02 -21.99 16.18
N ASP A 501 7.81 -21.42 16.22
CA ASP A 501 7.50 -20.08 15.72
C ASP A 501 7.20 -19.13 16.88
N PRO A 502 8.16 -18.34 17.34
CA PRO A 502 7.98 -17.43 18.48
C PRO A 502 6.97 -16.33 18.19
N TYR A 503 6.81 -15.95 16.93
CA TYR A 503 5.85 -14.91 16.53
C TYR A 503 4.39 -15.38 16.66
N GLN A 504 4.13 -16.69 16.60
CA GLN A 504 2.79 -17.22 16.85
C GLN A 504 2.31 -16.84 18.26
N HIS A 505 3.13 -17.05 19.27
CA HIS A 505 2.83 -16.74 20.65
C HIS A 505 2.81 -15.23 20.91
N LEU A 506 3.76 -14.50 20.35
CA LEU A 506 3.84 -13.05 20.45
C LEU A 506 2.58 -12.37 19.89
N PHE A 507 2.18 -12.69 18.65
CA PHE A 507 1.02 -12.06 18.04
C PHE A 507 -0.30 -12.51 18.67
N ALA A 508 -0.40 -13.76 19.11
CA ALA A 508 -1.56 -14.22 19.87
C ALA A 508 -1.74 -13.44 21.18
N ALA A 509 -0.65 -13.24 21.93
CA ALA A 509 -0.68 -12.44 23.16
C ALA A 509 -1.04 -10.96 22.89
N ILE A 510 -0.50 -10.37 21.82
CA ILE A 510 -0.83 -8.98 21.43
C ILE A 510 -2.31 -8.86 21.04
N ILE A 511 -2.85 -9.78 20.24
CA ILE A 511 -4.26 -9.74 19.83
C ILE A 511 -5.17 -9.88 21.05
N LEU A 512 -4.86 -10.79 21.94
CA LEU A 512 -5.62 -10.94 23.21
C LEU A 512 -5.53 -9.63 24.02
N GLY A 513 -4.35 -9.00 24.08
CA GLY A 513 -4.16 -7.69 24.68
C GLY A 513 -5.07 -6.62 24.06
N TYR A 514 -5.19 -6.55 22.74
CA TYR A 514 -6.09 -5.60 22.06
C TYR A 514 -7.57 -5.84 22.40
N ILE A 515 -7.99 -7.12 22.53
CA ILE A 515 -9.36 -7.47 22.92
C ILE A 515 -9.65 -7.01 24.36
N LEU A 516 -8.67 -7.07 25.26
CA LEU A 516 -8.78 -6.65 26.66
C LEU A 516 -8.61 -5.15 26.89
N TYR A 517 -7.88 -4.47 25.99
CA TYR A 517 -7.48 -3.07 26.17
C TYR A 517 -8.69 -2.15 26.34
N GLY A 518 -8.70 -1.39 27.44
CA GLY A 518 -9.74 -0.39 27.72
C GLY A 518 -11.16 -0.98 27.93
N SER A 519 -11.29 -2.29 28.19
CA SER A 519 -12.58 -2.97 28.31
C SER A 519 -12.66 -3.83 29.55
N GLU A 520 -13.31 -3.34 30.61
CA GLU A 520 -13.51 -4.12 31.84
C GLU A 520 -14.41 -5.35 31.61
N THR A 521 -15.40 -5.23 30.72
CA THR A 521 -16.27 -6.36 30.33
C THR A 521 -15.49 -7.51 29.69
N SER A 522 -14.54 -7.20 28.77
CA SER A 522 -13.67 -8.21 28.18
C SER A 522 -12.73 -8.83 29.22
N LYS A 523 -12.19 -8.04 30.15
CA LYS A 523 -11.35 -8.55 31.25
C LYS A 523 -12.12 -9.45 32.18
N GLU A 524 -13.36 -9.10 32.55
CA GLU A 524 -14.23 -9.93 33.35
C GLU A 524 -14.57 -11.24 32.65
N PHE A 525 -14.81 -11.21 31.33
CA PHE A 525 -15.02 -12.44 30.57
C PHE A 525 -13.78 -13.33 30.60
N ALA A 526 -12.59 -12.76 30.33
CA ALA A 526 -11.30 -13.47 30.33
C ALA A 526 -11.02 -14.14 31.68
N ARG A 527 -11.39 -13.52 32.80
CA ARG A 527 -11.25 -14.09 34.18
C ARG A 527 -12.07 -15.35 34.41
N ARG A 528 -13.15 -15.52 33.65
CA ARG A 528 -14.04 -16.70 33.76
C ARG A 528 -13.63 -17.83 32.84
N VAL A 529 -12.70 -17.58 31.91
CA VAL A 529 -12.19 -18.60 30.99
C VAL A 529 -11.27 -19.54 31.76
N CYS A 530 -11.62 -20.81 31.78
CA CYS A 530 -10.83 -21.90 32.36
C CYS A 530 -10.41 -22.86 31.24
N LEU A 531 -9.20 -23.35 31.28
CA LEU A 531 -8.60 -24.25 30.31
C LEU A 531 -8.23 -25.58 31.00
N ASN A 532 -8.46 -26.69 30.28
CA ASN A 532 -7.95 -28.00 30.69
C ASN A 532 -6.47 -28.17 30.29
N GLU A 533 -5.86 -29.32 30.61
CA GLU A 533 -4.47 -29.62 30.22
C GLU A 533 -4.23 -29.57 28.69
N GLU A 534 -5.26 -29.84 27.90
CA GLU A 534 -5.23 -29.73 26.45
C GLU A 534 -5.40 -28.27 25.95
N GLY A 535 -5.55 -27.27 26.85
CA GLY A 535 -5.79 -25.85 26.54
C GLY A 535 -7.15 -25.56 25.92
N ARG A 536 -8.09 -26.48 26.02
CA ARG A 536 -9.46 -26.28 25.58
C ARG A 536 -10.28 -25.62 26.70
N CYS A 537 -11.18 -24.72 26.30
CA CYS A 537 -12.09 -24.11 27.25
C CYS A 537 -13.03 -25.16 27.89
N VAL A 538 -13.10 -25.16 29.19
CA VAL A 538 -14.03 -25.97 29.95
C VAL A 538 -15.22 -25.09 30.32
N ALA A 539 -16.42 -25.54 29.96
CA ALA A 539 -17.65 -24.85 30.35
C ALA A 539 -17.85 -24.98 31.88
N ASP A 540 -17.80 -23.83 32.57
CA ASP A 540 -18.14 -23.66 33.98
C ASP A 540 -17.27 -24.48 34.97
N ALA A 541 -16.09 -23.96 35.28
CA ALA A 541 -15.18 -24.48 36.32
C ALA A 541 -15.78 -24.49 37.77
N ARG A 542 -17.01 -24.05 37.92
CA ARG A 542 -17.71 -24.03 39.22
C ARG A 542 -18.51 -25.32 39.53
N VAL A 543 -18.62 -26.25 38.58
CA VAL A 543 -19.23 -27.55 38.79
C VAL A 543 -18.11 -28.58 38.85
N PRO A 544 -17.72 -29.10 40.03
CA PRO A 544 -16.73 -30.16 40.12
C PRO A 544 -17.25 -31.37 39.33
N SER A 545 -16.56 -31.72 38.24
CA SER A 545 -16.78 -33.01 37.60
C SER A 545 -16.28 -34.10 38.54
N ALA A 546 -17.16 -34.98 38.92
CA ALA A 546 -16.89 -36.03 39.91
C ALA A 546 -15.92 -37.15 39.42
N THR A 547 -15.24 -36.95 38.29
CA THR A 547 -14.44 -37.97 37.59
C THR A 547 -13.06 -37.54 37.10
N ASP A 548 -12.65 -36.26 37.20
CA ASP A 548 -11.33 -35.82 36.77
C ASP A 548 -10.54 -35.22 37.93
N ASP A 549 -9.36 -35.81 38.21
CA ASP A 549 -8.39 -35.36 39.22
C ASP A 549 -7.71 -34.01 38.87
N ASP A 550 -7.97 -33.44 37.67
CA ASP A 550 -7.34 -32.21 37.17
C ASP A 550 -8.30 -31.01 37.30
N GLU A 551 -8.02 -30.12 38.25
CA GLU A 551 -8.72 -28.83 38.34
C GLU A 551 -8.36 -27.92 37.14
N PRO A 552 -9.36 -27.41 36.39
CA PRO A 552 -9.11 -26.51 35.26
C PRO A 552 -8.49 -25.21 35.75
N ALA A 553 -7.39 -24.78 35.09
CA ALA A 553 -6.69 -23.56 35.43
C ALA A 553 -7.34 -22.33 34.77
N THR A 554 -7.41 -21.20 35.47
CA THR A 554 -7.89 -19.96 34.87
C THR A 554 -6.88 -19.44 33.87
N LEU A 555 -7.36 -18.70 32.87
CA LEU A 555 -6.50 -18.18 31.79
C LEU A 555 -5.32 -17.35 32.31
N VAL A 556 -5.48 -16.56 33.38
CA VAL A 556 -4.38 -15.77 33.96
C VAL A 556 -3.28 -16.67 34.55
N HIS A 557 -3.64 -17.77 35.23
CA HIS A 557 -2.66 -18.70 35.74
C HIS A 557 -1.93 -19.47 34.65
N VAL A 558 -2.63 -19.83 33.55
CA VAL A 558 -2.01 -20.42 32.36
C VAL A 558 -1.01 -19.46 31.72
N VAL A 559 -1.35 -18.19 31.58
CA VAL A 559 -0.43 -17.17 31.04
C VAL A 559 0.82 -17.00 31.90
N VAL A 560 0.67 -16.95 33.25
CA VAL A 560 1.82 -16.82 34.17
C VAL A 560 2.65 -18.11 34.21
N GLY A 561 2.02 -19.26 34.20
CA GLY A 561 2.70 -20.55 34.10
C GLY A 561 3.53 -20.70 32.85
N ASN A 562 2.99 -20.27 31.70
CA ASN A 562 3.71 -20.25 30.43
C ASN A 562 4.84 -19.20 30.40
N LEU A 563 4.65 -18.04 31.04
CA LEU A 563 5.73 -17.06 31.22
C LEU A 563 6.87 -17.69 32.05
N ALA A 564 6.58 -18.39 33.13
CA ALA A 564 7.58 -19.09 33.93
C ALA A 564 8.33 -20.16 33.14
N MET A 565 7.61 -20.90 32.26
CA MET A 565 8.22 -21.88 31.36
C MET A 565 9.12 -21.19 30.32
N ALA A 566 8.65 -20.10 29.68
CA ALA A 566 9.41 -19.37 28.69
C ALA A 566 10.71 -18.76 29.29
N LEU A 567 10.67 -18.24 30.50
CA LEU A 567 11.85 -17.76 31.24
C LEU A 567 12.88 -18.88 31.50
N ARG A 568 12.44 -20.08 31.85
CA ARG A 568 13.31 -21.24 32.03
C ARG A 568 13.95 -21.67 30.72
N GLU A 569 13.15 -21.80 29.67
CA GLU A 569 13.63 -22.19 28.34
C GLU A 569 14.62 -21.17 27.75
N HIS A 570 14.36 -19.87 27.98
CA HIS A 570 15.30 -18.80 27.64
C HIS A 570 16.65 -18.98 28.37
N ALA A 571 16.62 -19.20 29.68
CA ALA A 571 17.85 -19.41 30.48
C ALA A 571 18.63 -20.65 30.02
N ASP A 572 17.93 -21.73 29.64
CA ASP A 572 18.53 -22.94 29.09
C ASP A 572 19.08 -22.72 27.65
N ALA A 573 18.40 -21.93 26.82
CA ALA A 573 18.91 -21.51 25.52
C ALA A 573 20.21 -20.72 25.62
N VAL A 574 20.25 -19.70 26.50
CA VAL A 574 21.46 -18.90 26.76
C VAL A 574 22.63 -19.77 27.24
N ARG A 575 22.34 -20.75 28.13
CA ARG A 575 23.37 -21.70 28.58
C ARG A 575 23.90 -22.55 27.44
N ARG A 576 23.04 -23.07 26.57
CA ARG A 576 23.42 -23.88 25.39
C ARG A 576 24.21 -23.07 24.37
N GLU A 577 23.79 -21.83 24.07
CA GLU A 577 24.49 -20.93 23.14
C GLU A 577 25.90 -20.60 23.64
N ARG A 578 26.05 -20.32 24.95
CA ARG A 578 27.38 -20.11 25.57
C ARG A 578 28.27 -21.36 25.52
N ALA A 579 27.71 -22.56 25.72
CA ALA A 579 28.46 -23.82 25.71
C ALA A 579 28.87 -24.27 24.29
N ALA A 580 28.06 -23.99 23.30
CA ALA A 580 28.29 -24.46 21.91
C ALA A 580 29.29 -23.61 21.13
N GLN A 581 29.68 -22.42 21.57
CA GLN A 581 30.49 -21.44 20.84
C GLN A 581 30.03 -21.18 19.38
N ILE A 582 28.80 -21.55 19.05
CA ILE A 582 28.23 -21.45 17.70
C ILE A 582 27.23 -20.30 17.71
N SER A 583 27.47 -19.31 16.90
CA SER A 583 26.70 -18.06 16.79
C SER A 583 25.39 -18.23 15.99
N ASP A 584 25.10 -19.39 15.44
CA ASP A 584 24.03 -19.59 14.44
C ASP A 584 22.64 -19.93 15.00
N SER A 585 22.48 -20.17 16.29
CA SER A 585 21.16 -20.44 16.88
C SER A 585 20.67 -19.25 17.69
N ASN A 586 19.75 -18.45 17.13
CA ASN A 586 19.08 -17.33 17.85
C ASN A 586 17.94 -17.81 18.76
N THR A 587 18.07 -18.98 19.38
CA THR A 587 16.99 -19.59 20.17
C THR A 587 16.66 -18.76 21.42
N SER A 588 17.65 -18.13 22.05
CA SER A 588 17.39 -17.22 23.18
C SER A 588 16.62 -15.97 22.79
N ALA A 589 16.93 -15.37 21.61
CA ALA A 589 16.19 -14.25 21.07
C ALA A 589 14.74 -14.60 20.69
N ASP A 590 14.48 -15.84 20.29
CA ASP A 590 13.13 -16.32 20.01
C ASP A 590 12.30 -16.44 21.28
N TRP A 591 12.87 -16.95 22.38
CA TRP A 591 12.19 -16.97 23.67
C TRP A 591 11.94 -15.57 24.24
N ASN A 592 12.84 -14.60 23.98
CA ASN A 592 12.62 -13.20 24.36
C ASN A 592 11.32 -12.64 23.75
N LYS A 593 11.03 -12.97 22.47
CA LYS A 593 9.78 -12.53 21.82
C LYS A 593 8.55 -13.08 22.53
N VAL A 594 8.58 -14.36 22.94
CA VAL A 594 7.48 -14.99 23.67
C VAL A 594 7.27 -14.34 25.02
N ILE A 595 8.36 -14.14 25.78
CA ILE A 595 8.32 -13.50 27.10
C ILE A 595 7.77 -12.07 27.00
N VAL A 596 8.25 -11.28 26.04
CA VAL A 596 7.73 -9.93 25.77
C VAL A 596 6.24 -9.94 25.45
N GLY A 597 5.78 -10.92 24.67
CA GLY A 597 4.36 -11.10 24.38
C GLY A 597 3.51 -11.28 25.64
N TYR A 598 3.88 -12.22 26.52
CA TYR A 598 3.14 -12.47 27.75
C TYR A 598 3.22 -11.30 28.74
N LEU A 599 4.37 -10.68 28.89
CA LEU A 599 4.49 -9.50 29.75
C LEU A 599 3.66 -8.32 29.24
N THR A 600 3.62 -8.10 27.93
CA THR A 600 2.76 -7.07 27.32
C THR A 600 1.29 -7.36 27.54
N LEU A 601 0.88 -8.62 27.40
CA LEU A 601 -0.49 -9.06 27.70
C LEU A 601 -0.85 -8.77 29.17
N LEU A 602 0.00 -9.13 30.10
CA LEU A 602 -0.22 -8.89 31.54
C LEU A 602 -0.25 -7.39 31.87
N CYS A 603 0.60 -6.56 31.25
CA CYS A 603 0.53 -5.10 31.38
C CYS A 603 -0.85 -4.56 31.04
N VAL A 604 -1.42 -4.98 29.92
CA VAL A 604 -2.72 -4.52 29.44
C VAL A 604 -3.86 -5.08 30.29
N TRP A 605 -3.79 -6.35 30.63
CA TRP A 605 -4.86 -7.05 31.37
C TRP A 605 -5.03 -6.50 32.77
N LEU A 606 -3.92 -6.32 33.52
CA LEU A 606 -3.93 -5.89 34.91
C LEU A 606 -4.16 -4.38 35.09
N TRP A 607 -3.90 -3.58 34.01
CA TRP A 607 -4.05 -2.14 34.08
C TRP A 607 -5.47 -1.74 34.45
N GLN A 608 -5.63 -1.00 35.59
CA GLN A 608 -6.90 -0.54 36.15
C GLN A 608 -7.96 -1.66 36.38
N SER A 609 -7.52 -2.89 36.66
CA SER A 609 -8.43 -4.01 36.91
C SER A 609 -8.11 -4.72 38.26
N PRO A 610 -8.56 -4.16 39.39
CA PRO A 610 -8.36 -4.79 40.70
C PRO A 610 -8.80 -6.26 40.80
N PRO A 611 -9.91 -6.69 40.16
CA PRO A 611 -10.29 -8.10 40.20
C PRO A 611 -9.29 -9.02 39.49
N SER A 612 -8.70 -8.59 38.36
CA SER A 612 -7.68 -9.38 37.66
C SER A 612 -6.38 -9.46 38.43
N ILE A 613 -6.06 -8.42 39.22
CA ILE A 613 -4.91 -8.43 40.12
C ILE A 613 -5.16 -9.37 41.29
N ALA A 614 -6.37 -9.40 41.82
CA ALA A 614 -6.71 -10.38 42.90
C ALA A 614 -6.54 -11.82 42.38
N ASP A 615 -6.94 -12.12 41.15
CA ASP A 615 -6.74 -13.44 40.56
C ASP A 615 -5.24 -13.75 40.36
N LEU A 616 -4.43 -12.81 39.92
CA LEU A 616 -2.96 -12.97 39.79
C LEU A 616 -2.32 -13.27 41.17
N LEU A 617 -2.74 -12.54 42.18
CA LEU A 617 -2.15 -12.62 43.54
C LEU A 617 -2.74 -13.76 44.41
N SER A 618 -3.73 -14.51 43.89
CA SER A 618 -4.30 -15.66 44.57
C SER A 618 -3.27 -16.77 44.81
N GLU A 619 -2.23 -16.84 43.99
CA GLU A 619 -1.09 -17.72 44.14
C GLU A 619 0.19 -16.92 44.34
N SER A 620 0.87 -17.08 45.48
CA SER A 620 2.13 -16.38 45.79
C SER A 620 3.26 -16.72 44.79
N ALA A 621 3.22 -17.91 44.17
CA ALA A 621 4.18 -18.33 43.15
C ALA A 621 4.17 -17.40 41.90
N ASN A 622 3.01 -16.84 41.53
CA ASN A 622 2.88 -15.94 40.39
C ASN A 622 3.71 -14.66 40.55
N LEU A 623 3.80 -14.14 41.77
CA LEU A 623 4.61 -12.96 42.08
C LEU A 623 6.11 -13.22 41.86
N GLN A 624 6.59 -14.42 42.26
CA GLN A 624 7.99 -14.81 42.12
C GLN A 624 8.44 -14.86 40.65
N VAL A 625 7.57 -15.28 39.74
CA VAL A 625 7.83 -15.31 38.29
C VAL A 625 8.14 -13.92 37.75
N LEU A 626 7.54 -12.87 38.30
CA LEU A 626 7.73 -11.47 37.87
C LEU A 626 8.90 -10.81 38.59
N ILE A 627 9.13 -11.13 39.89
CA ILE A 627 10.23 -10.57 40.68
C ILE A 627 11.58 -11.04 40.15
N GLN A 628 11.71 -12.30 39.77
CA GLN A 628 12.97 -12.88 39.35
C GLN A 628 13.62 -12.10 38.18
N PRO A 629 12.96 -11.89 37.03
CA PRO A 629 13.56 -11.11 35.94
C PRO A 629 13.74 -9.62 36.27
N ALA A 630 12.86 -9.02 37.10
CA ALA A 630 12.96 -7.62 37.49
C ALA A 630 14.19 -7.35 38.38
N ALA A 631 14.52 -8.26 39.31
CA ALA A 631 15.63 -8.14 40.25
C ALA A 631 16.98 -8.58 39.66
N GLN A 632 17.02 -9.26 38.54
CA GLN A 632 18.21 -9.84 37.96
C GLN A 632 19.09 -8.76 37.30
N THR A 633 20.33 -8.58 37.78
CA THR A 633 21.24 -7.51 37.31
C THR A 633 22.02 -7.85 36.04
N THR A 634 22.12 -9.13 35.66
CA THR A 634 22.91 -9.58 34.50
C THR A 634 22.19 -10.75 33.78
N GLY A 635 22.29 -10.78 32.48
CA GLY A 635 21.83 -11.91 31.65
C GLY A 635 20.33 -11.92 31.31
N VAL A 636 19.60 -10.85 31.60
CA VAL A 636 18.23 -10.61 31.18
C VAL A 636 18.17 -9.44 30.22
N ASP A 637 17.33 -9.52 29.21
CA ASP A 637 17.08 -8.40 28.28
C ASP A 637 16.48 -7.21 29.05
N PRO A 638 16.99 -5.98 28.87
CA PRO A 638 16.48 -4.79 29.56
C PRO A 638 15.00 -4.53 29.37
N LEU A 639 14.44 -4.91 28.20
CA LEU A 639 13.01 -4.78 27.92
C LEU A 639 12.19 -5.75 28.81
N ILE A 640 12.64 -6.99 28.96
CA ILE A 640 11.98 -7.98 29.83
C ILE A 640 12.04 -7.51 31.28
N GLN A 641 13.19 -7.01 31.72
CA GLN A 641 13.35 -6.47 33.06
C GLN A 641 12.39 -5.29 33.31
N GLY A 642 12.33 -4.34 32.40
CA GLY A 642 11.44 -3.17 32.50
C GLY A 642 9.96 -3.54 32.46
N LEU A 643 9.54 -4.45 31.58
CA LEU A 643 8.16 -4.92 31.53
C LEU A 643 7.77 -5.69 32.79
N SER A 644 8.65 -6.55 33.32
CA SER A 644 8.37 -7.27 34.57
C SER A 644 8.21 -6.31 35.75
N ALA A 645 9.07 -5.30 35.85
CA ALA A 645 8.95 -4.24 36.86
C ALA A 645 7.66 -3.42 36.69
N PHE A 646 7.26 -3.14 35.45
CA PHE A 646 6.01 -2.44 35.16
C PHE A 646 4.78 -3.25 35.56
N VAL A 647 4.74 -4.57 35.27
CA VAL A 647 3.65 -5.46 35.72
C VAL A 647 3.57 -5.48 37.24
N LEU A 648 4.70 -5.59 37.96
CA LEU A 648 4.76 -5.52 39.42
C LEU A 648 4.23 -4.20 39.98
N GLY A 649 4.64 -3.08 39.38
CA GLY A 649 4.17 -1.74 39.74
C GLY A 649 2.67 -1.59 39.50
N THR A 650 2.15 -2.13 38.40
CA THR A 650 0.71 -2.15 38.07
C THR A 650 -0.06 -2.99 39.10
N ALA A 651 0.45 -4.17 39.43
CA ALA A 651 -0.15 -5.05 40.46
C ALA A 651 -0.17 -4.36 41.84
N TYR A 652 0.89 -3.65 42.21
CA TYR A 652 0.96 -2.88 43.43
C TYR A 652 -0.04 -1.72 43.44
N GLU A 653 -0.05 -0.89 42.41
CA GLU A 653 -0.84 0.35 42.34
C GLU A 653 -2.35 0.08 42.38
N PHE A 654 -2.81 -0.91 41.60
CA PHE A 654 -4.25 -1.23 41.50
C PHE A 654 -4.70 -2.39 42.42
N ASN A 655 -3.86 -2.84 43.35
CA ASN A 655 -4.25 -3.84 44.35
C ASN A 655 -5.26 -3.26 45.35
N ALA A 656 -6.48 -3.74 45.31
CA ALA A 656 -7.57 -3.35 46.22
C ALA A 656 -7.82 -4.40 47.33
N LEU A 657 -7.00 -5.45 47.44
CA LEU A 657 -7.15 -6.47 48.46
C LEU A 657 -6.92 -5.87 49.86
N GLN A 658 -7.84 -6.16 50.76
CA GLN A 658 -7.76 -5.77 52.18
C GLN A 658 -7.62 -7.01 53.07
N ALA A 659 -6.79 -6.95 54.11
CA ALA A 659 -6.69 -8.00 55.10
C ALA A 659 -7.99 -8.08 55.89
N THR A 660 -8.69 -9.19 55.79
CA THR A 660 -9.83 -9.52 56.71
C THR A 660 -9.29 -10.28 57.91
N SER A 661 -9.90 -10.08 59.08
CA SER A 661 -9.40 -10.58 60.37
C SER A 661 -9.20 -12.10 60.48
N ASP A 662 -9.75 -12.90 59.57
CA ASP A 662 -9.65 -14.36 59.56
C ASP A 662 -8.65 -14.96 58.55
N GLN A 663 -8.07 -14.13 57.63
CA GLN A 663 -7.18 -14.59 56.54
C GLN A 663 -5.88 -13.80 56.46
N SER A 664 -5.32 -13.35 57.59
CA SER A 664 -4.23 -12.38 57.67
C SER A 664 -2.89 -12.85 57.06
N ASP A 665 -2.64 -14.15 56.87
CA ASP A 665 -1.35 -14.67 56.41
C ASP A 665 -1.32 -15.12 54.92
N GLU A 666 -2.44 -15.22 54.22
CA GLU A 666 -2.49 -15.71 52.83
C GLU A 666 -2.78 -14.62 51.79
N VAL A 667 -3.27 -13.45 52.19
CA VAL A 667 -3.67 -12.41 51.25
C VAL A 667 -2.55 -11.39 51.02
N LEU A 668 -1.99 -11.31 49.79
CA LEU A 668 -0.98 -10.35 49.41
C LEU A 668 -1.60 -8.96 49.23
N THR A 669 -1.81 -8.26 50.35
CA THR A 669 -2.28 -6.87 50.35
C THR A 669 -1.18 -5.93 49.87
N ARG A 670 -1.56 -4.66 49.51
CA ARG A 670 -0.62 -3.61 49.12
C ARG A 670 0.46 -3.40 50.21
N GLN A 671 0.12 -3.48 51.47
CA GLN A 671 1.06 -3.38 52.60
C GLN A 671 2.03 -4.56 52.66
N ALA A 672 1.57 -5.77 52.37
CA ALA A 672 2.42 -6.98 52.34
C ALA A 672 3.38 -6.97 51.12
N MET A 673 2.98 -6.38 50.02
CA MET A 673 3.84 -6.26 48.82
C MET A 673 4.92 -5.18 48.96
N HIS A 674 4.72 -4.15 49.78
CA HIS A 674 5.65 -3.04 49.91
C HIS A 674 7.10 -3.46 50.24
N PRO A 675 7.36 -4.29 51.30
CA PRO A 675 8.71 -4.72 51.62
C PRO A 675 9.32 -5.69 50.57
N ILE A 676 8.51 -6.28 49.72
CA ILE A 676 8.98 -7.21 48.68
C ILE A 676 9.46 -6.46 47.44
N LEU A 677 8.87 -5.28 47.14
CA LEU A 677 9.14 -4.50 45.95
C LEU A 677 10.20 -3.39 46.18
N HIS A 678 10.45 -2.99 47.43
CA HIS A 678 11.47 -2.06 47.88
C HIS A 678 12.65 -2.73 48.53
#